data_006d1c9912d88340dd449d018b55df62
#
_entry.id   006d1c9912d88340dd449d018b55df62
#
_cell.length_a   1.000
_cell.length_b   1.000
_cell.length_c   1.000
_cell.angle_alpha   90.00
_cell.angle_beta   90.00
_cell.angle_gamma   90.00
#
_symmetry.space_group_name_H-M   'P 1'
#
loop_
_entity.id
_entity.type
_entity.pdbx_description
1 polymer ?
#
loop_
_entity_poly.entity_id
_entity_poly.type
_entity_poly.pdbx_seq_one_letter_code
_entity_poly.pdbx_strand_id
1 'polypeptide(L)'
;MFPSKIKAVGLLVFFICLSSILSAQSTLYRRQELPAEERMLNLLTQLTLKEKISLLGFANPPIERLDMPAYNWWNEALHGVARNGEATVFPQAIALAATFNNELVEKVADAISTEARAKYNLAVRLNRREQYMGLTFWTPNINIFRDPRWGRGQETYGEDPFLTSTMGTAFVKGLQGNDPNRLKTAACAKHFAVHSGPEAERDSFNAVINEKDLRETYLYAFKKLVDNNVASVMCAYNRVNGQPCCTSDALLHNILLKEWGFKGQVVTDCGALDDVLDRHKAYKTKEETVAAAIKAGVNLECGGMLQQDVLKALEQGLLNEQDINNALSRSLLTQIKLGFYDDKEKNPYYKYGADSIRNKAHIALSRKAAEQSMVLLKNDGVLPLQKDKYASILVTGSNAASMDAIMGNYHGIASDMVTFAEGISGAAGPATAVQYDQGCDFTDTVHFGGIWASQNADLTIAVVGLTPLLEGEAGDAFLSTSTGDKNSLSLPASQLAFLKKLRAAHNKPIIVVVTAGSDVDINAIAPYADAVILAWYPGEQAGNALADLLYGKECPSGRLPVTFYQSLNDLPAYRNYDMQGRTYRYFQGKVQYPFGFGLSYTSFTYKWLKQPADKYMLQDTIRCAIDVTNTGDYSGDEVVQAYITYPSIERMPVKELKAFKRISIAKGKSKRVELNIPISELQKWDEALHAFKLYKGNYTINISKNADEPVLVKTITVE
;
A
#
# COMPACT_ATOMS: atom_id res chain seq x y z
N MET A 1 51.50 -18.90 -62.36
CA MET A 1 50.42 -17.92 -62.15
C MET A 1 49.32 -18.48 -61.25
N PHE A 2 49.57 -18.62 -59.96
CA PHE A 2 48.50 -18.91 -58.93
C PHE A 2 49.03 -18.54 -57.55
N PRO A 3 48.92 -17.28 -57.08
CA PRO A 3 48.66 -17.07 -55.66
C PRO A 3 47.70 -15.94 -55.30
N SER A 4 47.02 -15.25 -56.24
CA SER A 4 46.16 -14.10 -55.88
C SER A 4 44.80 -14.43 -55.48
N LYS A 5 44.20 -15.56 -55.91
CA LYS A 5 42.82 -15.96 -55.56
C LYS A 5 42.68 -16.53 -54.12
N ILE A 6 43.72 -17.18 -53.61
CA ILE A 6 43.70 -17.73 -52.24
C ILE A 6 43.76 -16.62 -51.19
N LYS A 7 44.51 -15.54 -51.42
CA LYS A 7 44.56 -14.38 -50.51
C LYS A 7 43.24 -13.61 -50.47
N ALA A 8 42.53 -13.49 -51.58
CA ALA A 8 41.24 -12.79 -51.67
C ALA A 8 40.14 -13.59 -50.96
N VAL A 9 40.11 -14.93 -51.05
CA VAL A 9 39.16 -15.80 -50.36
C VAL A 9 39.44 -15.81 -48.85
N GLY A 10 40.69 -15.87 -48.41
CA GLY A 10 41.07 -15.77 -47.00
C GLY A 10 40.68 -14.45 -46.36
N LEU A 11 40.85 -13.33 -47.09
CA LEU A 11 40.44 -11.99 -46.65
C LEU A 11 38.90 -11.87 -46.54
N LEU A 12 38.18 -12.42 -47.51
CA LEU A 12 36.68 -12.44 -47.50
C LEU A 12 36.13 -13.28 -46.35
N VAL A 13 36.69 -14.47 -46.10
CA VAL A 13 36.30 -15.31 -44.98
C VAL A 13 36.63 -14.63 -43.64
N PHE A 14 37.79 -13.96 -43.53
CA PHE A 14 38.18 -13.21 -42.34
C PHE A 14 37.23 -12.05 -42.08
N PHE A 15 36.83 -11.28 -43.10
CA PHE A 15 35.83 -10.21 -43.01
C PHE A 15 34.43 -10.73 -42.68
N ILE A 16 34.03 -11.88 -43.21
CA ILE A 16 32.75 -12.51 -42.90
C ILE A 16 32.76 -13.04 -41.44
N CYS A 17 33.86 -13.65 -41.00
CA CYS A 17 34.01 -14.07 -39.59
C CYS A 17 34.06 -12.86 -38.65
N LEU A 18 34.77 -11.79 -39.00
CA LEU A 18 34.83 -10.58 -38.18
C LEU A 18 33.45 -9.88 -38.11
N SER A 19 32.73 -9.78 -39.22
CA SER A 19 31.36 -9.24 -39.23
C SER A 19 30.37 -10.10 -38.48
N SER A 20 30.53 -11.42 -38.51
CA SER A 20 29.69 -12.37 -37.74
C SER A 20 29.98 -12.28 -36.23
N ILE A 21 31.25 -12.08 -35.81
CA ILE A 21 31.64 -11.89 -34.43
C ILE A 21 31.14 -10.52 -33.92
N LEU A 22 31.27 -9.46 -34.71
CA LEU A 22 30.76 -8.13 -34.39
C LEU A 22 29.21 -8.14 -34.30
N SER A 23 28.55 -8.83 -35.24
CA SER A 23 27.10 -8.96 -35.22
C SER A 23 26.60 -9.81 -34.02
N ALA A 24 27.35 -10.86 -33.64
CA ALA A 24 27.05 -11.68 -32.47
C ALA A 24 27.24 -10.90 -31.14
N GLN A 25 28.27 -10.06 -31.04
CA GLN A 25 28.48 -9.18 -29.90
C GLN A 25 27.40 -8.09 -29.79
N SER A 26 26.87 -7.61 -30.91
CA SER A 26 25.85 -6.54 -30.93
C SER A 26 24.47 -6.99 -30.42
N THR A 27 24.21 -8.29 -30.23
CA THR A 27 22.91 -8.83 -29.85
C THR A 27 22.92 -9.58 -28.52
N LEU A 28 23.95 -9.47 -27.69
CA LEU A 28 24.07 -10.17 -26.43
C LEU A 28 22.92 -9.80 -25.46
N TYR A 29 22.38 -8.59 -25.49
CA TYR A 29 21.26 -8.18 -24.66
C TYR A 29 19.98 -9.00 -24.91
N ARG A 30 19.86 -9.69 -26.06
CA ARG A 30 18.72 -10.57 -26.42
C ARG A 30 18.90 -12.01 -25.93
N ARG A 31 20.10 -12.37 -25.50
CA ARG A 31 20.41 -13.73 -25.06
C ARG A 31 19.98 -13.94 -23.62
N GLN A 32 18.77 -14.44 -23.45
CA GLN A 32 18.12 -14.60 -22.13
C GLN A 32 18.81 -15.60 -21.19
N GLU A 33 19.73 -16.41 -21.69
CA GLU A 33 20.58 -17.30 -20.89
C GLU A 33 21.74 -16.58 -20.20
N LEU A 34 22.07 -15.36 -20.62
CA LEU A 34 23.11 -14.54 -19.99
C LEU A 34 22.56 -13.78 -18.76
N PRO A 35 23.43 -13.47 -17.79
CA PRO A 35 23.08 -12.64 -16.66
C PRO A 35 22.46 -11.30 -17.09
N ALA A 36 21.45 -10.82 -16.37
CA ALA A 36 20.75 -9.59 -16.73
C ALA A 36 21.68 -8.36 -16.75
N GLU A 37 22.66 -8.33 -15.87
CA GLU A 37 23.68 -7.27 -15.78
C GLU A 37 24.58 -7.23 -17.03
N GLU A 38 24.99 -8.39 -17.54
CA GLU A 38 25.79 -8.48 -18.78
C GLU A 38 24.97 -8.02 -20.00
N ARG A 39 23.72 -8.43 -20.07
CA ARG A 39 22.76 -7.99 -21.10
C ARG A 39 22.56 -6.48 -21.05
N MET A 40 22.38 -5.92 -19.87
CA MET A 40 22.20 -4.48 -19.64
C MET A 40 23.44 -3.70 -20.10
N LEU A 41 24.65 -4.12 -19.71
CA LEU A 41 25.89 -3.46 -20.13
C LEU A 41 26.04 -3.50 -21.65
N ASN A 42 25.78 -4.62 -22.31
CA ASN A 42 25.81 -4.73 -23.76
C ASN A 42 24.83 -3.78 -24.44
N LEU A 43 23.61 -3.63 -23.94
CA LEU A 43 22.62 -2.70 -24.47
C LEU A 43 23.06 -1.24 -24.27
N LEU A 44 23.50 -0.91 -23.06
CA LEU A 44 23.96 0.44 -22.70
C LEU A 44 25.08 0.95 -23.59
N THR A 45 26.07 0.11 -23.95
CA THR A 45 27.20 0.47 -24.81
C THR A 45 26.80 0.71 -26.24
N GLN A 46 25.65 0.27 -26.69
CA GLN A 46 25.16 0.48 -28.05
C GLN A 46 24.33 1.76 -28.20
N LEU A 47 23.91 2.37 -27.10
CA LEU A 47 23.14 3.60 -27.12
C LEU A 47 24.03 4.82 -27.36
N THR A 48 23.62 5.68 -28.26
CA THR A 48 24.22 7.02 -28.44
C THR A 48 23.82 7.90 -27.24
N LEU A 49 24.60 8.96 -26.98
CA LEU A 49 24.29 9.90 -25.89
C LEU A 49 22.88 10.48 -26.00
N LYS A 50 22.44 10.85 -27.21
CA LYS A 50 21.10 11.37 -27.47
C LYS A 50 19.99 10.34 -27.11
N GLU A 51 20.20 9.09 -27.48
CA GLU A 51 19.27 7.99 -27.11
C GLU A 51 19.27 7.75 -25.61
N LYS A 52 20.44 7.76 -24.95
CA LYS A 52 20.52 7.64 -23.49
C LYS A 52 19.69 8.71 -22.78
N ILE A 53 19.82 9.97 -23.19
CA ILE A 53 19.09 11.09 -22.62
C ILE A 53 17.57 10.93 -22.86
N SER A 54 17.15 10.49 -24.06
CA SER A 54 15.73 10.28 -24.37
C SER A 54 15.04 9.20 -23.50
N LEU A 55 15.81 8.31 -22.87
CA LEU A 55 15.33 7.24 -22.00
C LEU A 55 15.25 7.63 -20.50
N LEU A 56 15.64 8.85 -20.11
CA LEU A 56 15.62 9.30 -18.72
C LEU A 56 14.24 9.78 -18.23
N GLY A 57 13.25 9.94 -19.12
CA GLY A 57 11.88 10.31 -18.77
C GLY A 57 10.95 9.11 -18.72
N PHE A 58 9.75 9.29 -18.15
CA PHE A 58 8.77 8.22 -17.99
C PHE A 58 8.15 7.73 -19.32
N ALA A 59 8.14 8.55 -20.36
CA ALA A 59 7.68 8.20 -21.70
C ALA A 59 8.91 8.01 -22.62
N ASN A 60 9.35 6.77 -22.77
CA ASN A 60 10.49 6.44 -23.59
C ASN A 60 10.11 6.26 -25.07
N PRO A 61 10.79 6.93 -26.00
CA PRO A 61 10.60 6.69 -27.44
C PRO A 61 11.17 5.33 -27.86
N PRO A 62 10.76 4.80 -29.03
CA PRO A 62 11.38 3.61 -29.60
C PRO A 62 12.80 3.92 -30.11
N ILE A 63 13.68 2.92 -30.05
CA ILE A 63 15.00 2.96 -30.69
C ILE A 63 15.05 1.82 -31.69
N GLU A 64 14.55 2.11 -32.88
CA GLU A 64 14.27 1.10 -33.91
C GLU A 64 15.50 0.26 -34.32
N ARG A 65 16.68 0.88 -34.42
CA ARG A 65 17.93 0.16 -34.80
C ARG A 65 18.34 -0.92 -33.76
N LEU A 66 17.79 -0.85 -32.52
CA LEU A 66 18.02 -1.83 -31.49
C LEU A 66 16.76 -2.67 -31.18
N ASP A 67 15.70 -2.52 -31.99
CA ASP A 67 14.37 -3.07 -31.72
C ASP A 67 13.90 -2.84 -30.27
N MET A 68 14.29 -1.71 -29.70
CA MET A 68 13.83 -1.27 -28.40
C MET A 68 12.46 -0.61 -28.59
N PRO A 69 11.40 -1.18 -28.01
CA PRO A 69 10.05 -0.61 -28.17
C PRO A 69 9.91 0.69 -27.37
N ALA A 70 8.99 1.56 -27.78
CA ALA A 70 8.50 2.61 -26.90
C ALA A 70 7.98 2.02 -25.60
N TYR A 71 8.12 2.75 -24.50
CA TYR A 71 7.63 2.28 -23.20
C TYR A 71 7.20 3.44 -22.32
N ASN A 72 6.05 3.27 -21.64
CA ASN A 72 5.60 4.21 -20.62
C ASN A 72 5.75 3.57 -19.23
N TRP A 73 6.52 4.23 -18.35
CA TRP A 73 6.84 3.76 -17.01
C TRP A 73 5.73 4.03 -16.00
N TRP A 74 4.82 4.94 -16.30
CA TRP A 74 3.75 5.32 -15.38
C TRP A 74 2.58 4.34 -15.45
N ASN A 75 2.46 3.50 -14.46
CA ASN A 75 1.35 2.58 -14.30
C ASN A 75 0.97 2.49 -12.82
N GLU A 76 -0.32 2.30 -12.55
CA GLU A 76 -0.85 2.28 -11.20
C GLU A 76 -1.56 0.95 -10.91
N ALA A 77 -1.34 0.40 -9.70
CA ALA A 77 -1.97 -0.84 -9.27
C ALA A 77 -2.05 -0.93 -7.74
N LEU A 78 -2.56 0.09 -7.07
CA LEU A 78 -2.57 0.16 -5.62
C LEU A 78 -3.41 -0.96 -4.99
N HIS A 79 -4.57 -1.27 -5.59
CA HIS A 79 -5.44 -2.37 -5.16
C HIS A 79 -6.21 -3.01 -6.35
N GLY A 80 -5.56 -3.10 -7.47
CA GLY A 80 -6.03 -3.57 -8.77
C GLY A 80 -5.37 -2.76 -9.87
N VAL A 81 -5.27 -3.29 -11.10
CA VAL A 81 -4.73 -2.51 -12.22
C VAL A 81 -5.61 -1.29 -12.46
N ALA A 82 -5.06 -0.11 -12.25
CA ALA A 82 -5.81 1.13 -12.28
C ALA A 82 -5.69 1.86 -13.62
N ARG A 83 -6.70 2.69 -13.94
CA ARG A 83 -6.72 3.61 -15.11
C ARG A 83 -6.51 2.92 -16.46
N ASN A 84 -6.68 1.61 -16.52
CA ASN A 84 -6.49 0.79 -17.72
C ASN A 84 -7.69 -0.12 -17.99
N GLY A 85 -8.91 0.44 -17.95
CA GLY A 85 -10.14 -0.27 -18.23
C GLY A 85 -10.48 -1.34 -17.18
N GLU A 86 -11.07 -2.45 -17.63
CA GLU A 86 -11.60 -3.49 -16.74
C GLU A 86 -10.49 -4.24 -16.01
N ALA A 87 -10.60 -4.31 -14.67
CA ALA A 87 -9.72 -5.06 -13.78
C ALA A 87 -10.46 -5.39 -12.48
N THR A 88 -9.98 -6.41 -11.75
CA THR A 88 -10.49 -6.69 -10.40
C THR A 88 -10.16 -5.53 -9.46
N VAL A 89 -11.18 -4.98 -8.78
CA VAL A 89 -11.03 -3.95 -7.75
C VAL A 89 -11.05 -4.62 -6.38
N PHE A 90 -9.88 -4.75 -5.79
CA PHE A 90 -9.69 -5.27 -4.44
C PHE A 90 -9.99 -4.19 -3.39
N PRO A 91 -10.12 -4.54 -2.09
CA PRO A 91 -10.14 -3.53 -1.04
C PRO A 91 -8.93 -2.62 -1.08
N GLN A 92 -9.12 -1.34 -0.72
CA GLN A 92 -8.05 -0.35 -0.63
C GLN A 92 -6.95 -0.79 0.34
N ALA A 93 -5.74 -0.24 0.21
CA ALA A 93 -4.56 -0.64 0.99
C ALA A 93 -4.80 -0.65 2.51
N ILE A 94 -5.47 0.37 3.05
CA ILE A 94 -5.83 0.44 4.48
C ILE A 94 -6.76 -0.71 4.89
N ALA A 95 -7.69 -1.10 4.02
CA ALA A 95 -8.56 -2.25 4.24
C ALA A 95 -7.78 -3.57 4.16
N LEU A 96 -6.85 -3.69 3.20
CA LEU A 96 -5.95 -4.85 3.15
C LEU A 96 -5.09 -4.96 4.42
N ALA A 97 -4.63 -3.84 4.98
CA ALA A 97 -3.91 -3.82 6.25
C ALA A 97 -4.78 -4.30 7.42
N ALA A 98 -6.07 -3.91 7.44
CA ALA A 98 -7.04 -4.34 8.46
C ALA A 98 -7.25 -5.87 8.49
N THR A 99 -6.88 -6.59 7.44
CA THR A 99 -6.90 -8.06 7.46
C THR A 99 -5.86 -8.68 8.37
N PHE A 100 -4.76 -8.01 8.68
CA PHE A 100 -3.58 -8.59 9.36
C PHE A 100 -3.21 -9.95 8.73
N ASN A 101 -3.25 -10.05 7.41
CA ASN A 101 -3.03 -11.28 6.65
C ASN A 101 -2.12 -11.05 5.45
N ASN A 102 -0.81 -11.12 5.69
CA ASN A 102 0.19 -10.92 4.65
C ASN A 102 0.13 -11.99 3.54
N GLU A 103 -0.30 -13.23 3.86
CA GLU A 103 -0.48 -14.28 2.85
C GLU A 103 -1.62 -13.94 1.87
N LEU A 104 -2.70 -13.31 2.37
CA LEU A 104 -3.79 -12.81 1.53
C LEU A 104 -3.33 -11.64 0.66
N VAL A 105 -2.58 -10.70 1.23
CA VAL A 105 -2.03 -9.53 0.50
C VAL A 105 -1.10 -9.98 -0.62
N GLU A 106 -0.25 -10.98 -0.40
CA GLU A 106 0.60 -11.56 -1.45
C GLU A 106 -0.24 -12.16 -2.59
N LYS A 107 -1.32 -12.91 -2.28
CA LYS A 107 -2.23 -13.46 -3.28
C LYS A 107 -2.98 -12.38 -4.07
N VAL A 108 -3.42 -11.31 -3.40
CA VAL A 108 -4.05 -10.15 -4.04
C VAL A 108 -3.07 -9.51 -5.03
N ALA A 109 -1.84 -9.27 -4.62
CA ALA A 109 -0.81 -8.68 -5.49
C ALA A 109 -0.40 -9.62 -6.65
N ASP A 110 -0.40 -10.94 -6.44
CA ASP A 110 -0.18 -11.92 -7.52
C ASP A 110 -1.31 -11.91 -8.55
N ALA A 111 -2.57 -11.80 -8.11
CA ALA A 111 -3.72 -11.62 -9.01
C ALA A 111 -3.60 -10.33 -9.81
N ILE A 112 -3.26 -9.21 -9.17
CA ILE A 112 -3.03 -7.91 -9.80
C ILE A 112 -1.94 -8.01 -10.88
N SER A 113 -0.79 -8.60 -10.57
CA SER A 113 0.31 -8.75 -11.52
C SER A 113 -0.01 -9.72 -12.67
N THR A 114 -0.88 -10.72 -12.44
CA THR A 114 -1.41 -11.60 -13.47
C THR A 114 -2.27 -10.84 -14.47
N GLU A 115 -3.21 -10.02 -13.98
CA GLU A 115 -4.05 -9.15 -14.82
C GLU A 115 -3.23 -8.10 -15.56
N ALA A 116 -2.23 -7.51 -14.89
CA ALA A 116 -1.30 -6.57 -15.51
C ALA A 116 -0.54 -7.18 -16.68
N ARG A 117 -0.01 -8.39 -16.51
CA ARG A 117 0.64 -9.14 -17.59
C ARG A 117 -0.32 -9.47 -18.74
N ALA A 118 -1.54 -9.88 -18.43
CA ALA A 118 -2.56 -10.16 -19.46
C ALA A 118 -2.83 -8.91 -20.30
N LYS A 119 -3.07 -7.77 -19.66
CA LYS A 119 -3.31 -6.48 -20.32
C LYS A 119 -2.12 -6.04 -21.16
N TYR A 120 -0.91 -6.10 -20.61
CA TYR A 120 0.32 -5.78 -21.33
C TYR A 120 0.49 -6.66 -22.55
N ASN A 121 0.33 -7.98 -22.44
CA ASN A 121 0.46 -8.91 -23.55
C ASN A 121 -0.54 -8.60 -24.67
N LEU A 122 -1.79 -8.27 -24.33
CA LEU A 122 -2.82 -7.88 -25.29
C LEU A 122 -2.48 -6.54 -25.96
N ALA A 123 -2.04 -5.53 -25.19
CA ALA A 123 -1.63 -4.23 -25.72
C ALA A 123 -0.43 -4.36 -26.69
N VAL A 124 0.56 -5.17 -26.33
CA VAL A 124 1.74 -5.44 -27.17
C VAL A 124 1.38 -6.10 -28.50
N ARG A 125 0.41 -7.02 -28.51
CA ARG A 125 -0.07 -7.66 -29.76
C ARG A 125 -0.72 -6.65 -30.70
N LEU A 126 -1.31 -5.58 -30.15
CA LEU A 126 -1.92 -4.48 -30.90
C LEU A 126 -0.95 -3.32 -31.17
N ASN A 127 0.32 -3.49 -30.84
CA ASN A 127 1.36 -2.45 -30.88
C ASN A 127 1.03 -1.18 -30.10
N ARG A 128 0.34 -1.31 -28.95
CA ARG A 128 0.00 -0.22 -28.03
C ARG A 128 1.01 -0.13 -26.91
N ARG A 129 1.42 1.09 -26.55
CA ARG A 129 2.48 1.37 -25.55
C ARG A 129 2.17 2.64 -24.75
N GLU A 130 0.92 2.99 -24.67
CA GLU A 130 0.45 4.20 -24.01
C GLU A 130 0.62 4.11 -22.50
N GLN A 131 0.41 5.21 -21.82
CA GLN A 131 0.37 5.32 -20.37
C GLN A 131 -0.64 4.33 -19.76
N TYR A 132 -0.30 3.77 -18.62
CA TYR A 132 -1.05 2.73 -17.88
C TYR A 132 -1.10 1.34 -18.56
N MET A 133 -0.39 1.12 -19.67
CA MET A 133 -0.34 -0.18 -20.36
C MET A 133 0.96 -0.95 -20.12
N GLY A 134 1.82 -0.50 -19.21
CA GLY A 134 3.12 -1.09 -18.90
C GLY A 134 3.10 -2.12 -17.77
N LEU A 135 4.30 -2.45 -17.29
CA LEU A 135 4.55 -3.46 -16.25
C LEU A 135 5.31 -2.91 -15.04
N THR A 136 5.54 -1.60 -14.99
CA THR A 136 6.19 -0.88 -13.89
C THR A 136 5.12 -0.14 -13.11
N PHE A 137 4.85 -0.55 -11.87
CA PHE A 137 3.75 -0.02 -11.08
C PHE A 137 4.28 0.83 -9.94
N TRP A 138 3.79 2.07 -9.83
CA TRP A 138 4.18 3.00 -8.77
C TRP A 138 3.38 2.75 -7.49
N THR A 139 3.59 1.57 -6.95
CA THR A 139 2.95 1.01 -5.76
C THR A 139 3.87 -0.05 -5.12
N PRO A 140 3.81 -0.30 -3.80
CA PRO A 140 2.87 0.19 -2.80
C PRO A 140 3.23 1.57 -2.21
N ASN A 141 2.23 2.27 -1.67
CA ASN A 141 2.44 3.41 -0.78
C ASN A 141 2.69 2.89 0.65
N ILE A 142 3.92 3.04 1.13
CA ILE A 142 4.35 2.58 2.45
C ILE A 142 4.72 3.74 3.40
N ASN A 143 4.20 4.93 3.13
CA ASN A 143 4.27 6.03 4.07
C ASN A 143 3.46 5.71 5.32
N ILE A 144 3.89 6.21 6.46
CA ILE A 144 3.21 5.96 7.74
C ILE A 144 2.03 6.90 7.89
N PHE A 145 0.85 6.36 8.15
CA PHE A 145 -0.37 7.10 8.43
C PHE A 145 -0.31 7.70 9.85
N ARG A 146 0.61 8.65 10.05
CA ARG A 146 0.92 9.24 11.36
C ARG A 146 -0.20 10.13 11.94
N ASP A 147 -1.09 10.63 11.11
CA ASP A 147 -2.09 11.64 11.47
C ASP A 147 -3.40 11.41 10.73
N PRO A 148 -4.54 11.31 11.42
CA PRO A 148 -5.84 11.01 10.79
C PRO A 148 -6.36 12.09 9.85
N ARG A 149 -5.75 13.28 9.85
CA ARG A 149 -6.09 14.36 8.92
C ARG A 149 -5.66 14.09 7.50
N TRP A 150 -4.64 13.26 7.29
CA TRP A 150 -4.07 13.00 5.97
C TRP A 150 -5.01 12.18 5.08
N GLY A 151 -5.51 12.80 3.99
CA GLY A 151 -6.49 12.18 3.09
C GLY A 151 -5.97 10.97 2.32
N ARG A 152 -4.67 10.95 1.97
CA ARG A 152 -4.03 9.78 1.32
C ARG A 152 -3.67 8.65 2.30
N GLY A 153 -4.00 8.78 3.57
CA GLY A 153 -3.84 7.69 4.55
C GLY A 153 -4.51 6.39 4.11
N GLN A 154 -5.62 6.46 3.38
CA GLN A 154 -6.31 5.30 2.79
C GLN A 154 -5.43 4.45 1.87
N GLU A 155 -4.43 5.05 1.23
CA GLU A 155 -3.52 4.38 0.29
C GLU A 155 -2.42 3.57 1.00
N THR A 156 -2.34 3.66 2.33
CA THR A 156 -1.25 3.08 3.13
C THR A 156 -1.69 1.86 3.93
N TYR A 157 -0.73 1.17 4.52
CA TYR A 157 -1.00 0.05 5.43
C TYR A 157 -1.11 0.47 6.91
N GLY A 158 -1.42 1.75 7.18
CA GLY A 158 -1.70 2.26 8.51
C GLY A 158 -0.52 2.93 9.21
N GLU A 159 -0.62 3.03 10.54
CA GLU A 159 0.28 3.83 11.36
C GLU A 159 1.50 3.07 11.89
N ASP A 160 1.50 1.74 11.82
CA ASP A 160 2.54 0.91 12.41
C ASP A 160 3.62 0.53 11.39
N PRO A 161 4.91 0.81 11.66
CA PRO A 161 5.99 0.48 10.74
C PRO A 161 6.17 -1.02 10.48
N PHE A 162 5.93 -1.89 11.49
CA PHE A 162 6.07 -3.33 11.35
C PHE A 162 4.94 -3.91 10.50
N LEU A 163 3.68 -3.51 10.75
CA LEU A 163 2.53 -3.92 9.93
C LEU A 163 2.73 -3.44 8.49
N THR A 164 3.07 -2.14 8.30
CA THR A 164 3.31 -1.55 6.98
C THR A 164 4.41 -2.28 6.21
N SER A 165 5.52 -2.60 6.87
CA SER A 165 6.61 -3.34 6.22
C SER A 165 6.23 -4.77 5.86
N THR A 166 5.47 -5.45 6.73
CA THR A 166 5.02 -6.83 6.51
C THR A 166 4.04 -6.93 5.34
N MET A 167 3.04 -6.04 5.32
CA MET A 167 2.06 -5.98 4.23
C MET A 167 2.69 -5.51 2.92
N GLY A 168 3.52 -4.45 2.97
CA GLY A 168 4.24 -3.93 1.80
C GLY A 168 5.18 -4.96 1.18
N THR A 169 5.91 -5.73 2.00
CA THR A 169 6.77 -6.82 1.51
C THR A 169 5.96 -7.92 0.84
N ALA A 170 4.83 -8.32 1.41
CA ALA A 170 3.94 -9.32 0.81
C ALA A 170 3.37 -8.82 -0.53
N PHE A 171 2.98 -7.56 -0.60
CA PHE A 171 2.49 -6.94 -1.82
C PHE A 171 3.57 -6.89 -2.92
N VAL A 172 4.79 -6.48 -2.58
CA VAL A 172 5.94 -6.48 -3.51
C VAL A 172 6.22 -7.89 -4.05
N LYS A 173 6.23 -8.90 -3.18
CA LYS A 173 6.43 -10.31 -3.60
C LYS A 173 5.38 -10.77 -4.58
N GLY A 174 4.10 -10.52 -4.32
CA GLY A 174 3.02 -10.88 -5.22
C GLY A 174 3.11 -10.14 -6.56
N LEU A 175 3.43 -8.84 -6.55
CA LEU A 175 3.63 -8.08 -7.78
C LEU A 175 4.81 -8.58 -8.60
N GLN A 176 5.97 -8.79 -7.98
CA GLN A 176 7.20 -9.10 -8.68
C GLN A 176 7.34 -10.58 -9.05
N GLY A 177 6.57 -11.46 -8.39
CA GLY A 177 6.68 -12.91 -8.56
C GLY A 177 7.92 -13.47 -7.88
N ASN A 178 8.13 -14.78 -8.02
CA ASN A 178 9.16 -15.52 -7.29
C ASN A 178 10.34 -15.98 -8.17
N ASP A 179 10.42 -15.54 -9.43
CA ASP A 179 11.56 -15.88 -10.30
C ASP A 179 12.74 -14.94 -9.96
N PRO A 180 13.91 -15.45 -9.53
CA PRO A 180 15.04 -14.61 -9.14
C PRO A 180 15.64 -13.81 -10.32
N ASN A 181 15.42 -14.27 -11.56
CA ASN A 181 16.00 -13.68 -12.77
C ASN A 181 15.01 -12.83 -13.56
N ARG A 182 13.70 -12.94 -13.28
CA ARG A 182 12.64 -12.26 -14.01
C ARG A 182 11.63 -11.63 -13.07
N LEU A 183 11.21 -10.44 -13.41
CA LEU A 183 10.10 -9.77 -12.73
C LEU A 183 8.79 -10.09 -13.48
N LYS A 184 7.75 -10.48 -12.74
CA LYS A 184 6.40 -10.57 -13.27
C LYS A 184 5.87 -9.17 -13.58
N THR A 185 5.99 -8.25 -12.64
CA THR A 185 5.89 -6.79 -12.79
C THR A 185 6.93 -6.13 -11.89
N ALA A 186 7.21 -4.84 -12.06
CA ALA A 186 8.11 -4.11 -11.18
C ALA A 186 7.29 -3.27 -10.19
N ALA A 187 7.51 -3.47 -8.90
CA ALA A 187 6.93 -2.66 -7.82
C ALA A 187 7.79 -1.44 -7.52
N CYS A 188 7.18 -0.38 -7.01
CA CYS A 188 7.84 0.86 -6.60
C CYS A 188 7.40 1.30 -5.22
N ALA A 189 8.29 1.23 -4.23
CA ALA A 189 8.00 1.74 -2.89
C ALA A 189 7.94 3.27 -2.90
N LYS A 190 6.84 3.85 -2.42
CA LYS A 190 6.63 5.29 -2.44
C LYS A 190 6.03 5.80 -1.11
N HIS A 191 6.20 7.08 -0.80
CA HIS A 191 7.05 8.11 -1.40
C HIS A 191 8.26 8.33 -0.47
N PHE A 192 9.47 8.24 -0.97
CA PHE A 192 10.71 8.27 -0.18
C PHE A 192 11.25 9.72 -0.10
N ALA A 193 11.12 10.41 1.07
CA ALA A 193 10.63 9.89 2.33
C ALA A 193 9.83 10.95 3.09
N VAL A 194 9.24 10.52 4.24
CA VAL A 194 8.57 11.42 5.20
C VAL A 194 7.43 12.21 4.54
N HIS A 195 6.62 11.53 3.73
CA HIS A 195 5.50 12.12 3.01
C HIS A 195 4.17 11.62 3.60
N SER A 196 3.55 12.43 4.47
CA SER A 196 2.30 12.09 5.17
C SER A 196 1.46 13.34 5.45
N GLY A 197 1.26 14.19 4.44
CA GLY A 197 0.52 15.45 4.47
C GLY A 197 1.30 16.61 5.10
N PRO A 198 0.78 17.81 5.00
CA PRO A 198 -0.53 18.21 4.45
C PRO A 198 -0.61 18.17 2.93
N GLU A 199 -1.74 17.70 2.38
CA GLU A 199 -1.95 17.61 0.93
C GLU A 199 -1.94 18.97 0.23
N ALA A 200 -2.51 20.01 0.85
CA ALA A 200 -2.50 21.37 0.31
C ALA A 200 -1.08 21.94 0.09
N GLU A 201 -0.07 21.37 0.74
CA GLU A 201 1.33 21.81 0.69
C GLU A 201 2.27 20.70 0.19
N ARG A 202 1.73 19.60 -0.35
CA ARG A 202 2.50 18.40 -0.68
C ARG A 202 3.75 18.69 -1.50
N ASP A 203 3.69 19.68 -2.38
CA ASP A 203 4.76 20.07 -3.30
C ASP A 203 5.77 21.05 -2.66
N SER A 204 5.59 21.48 -1.41
CA SER A 204 6.38 22.57 -0.85
C SER A 204 6.75 22.43 0.64
N PHE A 205 6.07 21.57 1.40
CA PHE A 205 6.36 21.47 2.83
C PHE A 205 7.78 20.95 3.13
N ASN A 206 8.26 21.28 4.32
CA ASN A 206 9.52 20.77 4.84
C ASN A 206 9.25 19.96 6.11
N ALA A 207 9.43 18.65 6.04
CA ALA A 207 9.36 17.78 7.20
C ALA A 207 10.64 17.98 8.05
N VAL A 208 10.51 18.67 9.17
CA VAL A 208 11.59 18.78 10.16
C VAL A 208 11.46 17.62 11.13
N ILE A 209 12.48 16.77 11.20
CA ILE A 209 12.42 15.51 11.94
C ILE A 209 13.79 15.16 12.54
N ASN A 210 13.79 14.58 13.74
CA ASN A 210 14.97 14.01 14.35
C ASN A 210 15.36 12.67 13.70
N GLU A 211 16.60 12.27 13.84
CA GLU A 211 17.13 11.08 13.17
C GLU A 211 16.50 9.78 13.69
N LYS A 212 16.15 9.72 14.99
CA LYS A 212 15.50 8.56 15.59
C LYS A 212 14.14 8.28 14.96
N ASP A 213 13.25 9.26 14.88
CA ASP A 213 11.94 9.10 14.26
C ASP A 213 12.05 8.83 12.76
N LEU A 214 13.01 9.47 12.08
CA LEU A 214 13.31 9.21 10.68
C LEU A 214 13.63 7.73 10.45
N ARG A 215 14.59 7.18 11.22
CA ARG A 215 15.09 5.80 11.05
C ARG A 215 14.11 4.73 11.52
N GLU A 216 13.47 4.94 12.68
CA GLU A 216 12.63 3.94 13.33
C GLU A 216 11.18 3.91 12.81
N THR A 217 10.72 5.01 12.23
CA THR A 217 9.33 5.14 11.78
C THR A 217 9.23 5.32 10.27
N TYR A 218 9.75 6.42 9.74
CA TYR A 218 9.50 6.79 8.34
C TYR A 218 10.31 5.99 7.33
N LEU A 219 11.51 5.54 7.68
CA LEU A 219 12.39 4.76 6.80
C LEU A 219 12.29 3.26 7.03
N TYR A 220 11.71 2.80 8.14
CA TYR A 220 11.70 1.37 8.50
C TYR A 220 11.09 0.49 7.41
N ALA A 221 9.90 0.83 6.93
CA ALA A 221 9.23 0.03 5.89
C ALA A 221 10.02 0.05 4.57
N PHE A 222 10.59 1.18 4.18
CA PHE A 222 11.44 1.27 2.99
C PHE A 222 12.66 0.34 3.09
N LYS A 223 13.36 0.35 4.26
CA LYS A 223 14.49 -0.56 4.47
C LYS A 223 14.09 -2.03 4.31
N LYS A 224 12.95 -2.42 4.89
CA LYS A 224 12.42 -3.78 4.76
C LYS A 224 12.10 -4.18 3.32
N LEU A 225 11.52 -3.27 2.54
CA LEU A 225 11.22 -3.52 1.14
C LEU A 225 12.51 -3.58 0.28
N VAL A 226 13.51 -2.75 0.58
CA VAL A 226 14.83 -2.83 -0.05
C VAL A 226 15.50 -4.18 0.24
N ASP A 227 15.45 -4.64 1.49
CA ASP A 227 15.98 -5.96 1.89
C ASP A 227 15.25 -7.14 1.21
N ASN A 228 14.03 -6.90 0.74
CA ASN A 228 13.22 -7.85 -0.02
C ASN A 228 13.23 -7.56 -1.54
N ASN A 229 14.23 -6.83 -2.04
CA ASN A 229 14.51 -6.60 -3.46
C ASN A 229 13.37 -5.90 -4.21
N VAL A 230 12.74 -4.87 -3.61
CA VAL A 230 11.82 -4.02 -4.37
C VAL A 230 12.54 -3.43 -5.59
N ALA A 231 11.87 -3.48 -6.75
CA ALA A 231 12.49 -3.11 -8.02
C ALA A 231 12.75 -1.61 -8.16
N SER A 232 11.93 -0.78 -7.51
CA SER A 232 12.02 0.67 -7.63
C SER A 232 11.65 1.36 -6.31
N VAL A 233 12.16 2.59 -6.15
CA VAL A 233 11.80 3.54 -5.08
C VAL A 233 11.48 4.88 -5.71
N MET A 234 10.38 5.52 -5.30
CA MET A 234 9.99 6.85 -5.78
C MET A 234 10.34 7.91 -4.73
N CYS A 235 11.14 8.92 -5.10
CA CYS A 235 11.42 10.05 -4.23
C CYS A 235 10.22 11.00 -4.15
N ALA A 236 9.97 11.54 -2.95
CA ALA A 236 8.79 12.35 -2.64
C ALA A 236 8.91 13.81 -3.10
N TYR A 237 7.78 14.50 -3.17
CA TYR A 237 7.72 15.93 -3.50
C TYR A 237 8.40 16.82 -2.46
N ASN A 238 8.22 16.54 -1.17
CA ASN A 238 8.58 17.40 -0.06
C ASN A 238 10.09 17.51 0.20
N ARG A 239 10.44 18.42 1.10
CA ARG A 239 11.75 18.48 1.74
C ARG A 239 11.77 17.69 3.04
N VAL A 240 12.95 17.17 3.37
CA VAL A 240 13.26 16.62 4.70
C VAL A 240 14.45 17.38 5.26
N ASN A 241 14.30 17.99 6.44
CA ASN A 241 15.33 18.80 7.08
C ASN A 241 15.97 19.84 6.14
N GLY A 242 15.13 20.48 5.29
CA GLY A 242 15.52 21.52 4.35
C GLY A 242 15.96 21.02 2.96
N GLN A 243 16.22 19.74 2.77
CA GLN A 243 16.67 19.18 1.46
C GLN A 243 15.48 18.55 0.70
N PRO A 244 15.27 18.91 -0.58
CA PRO A 244 14.25 18.24 -1.40
C PRO A 244 14.57 16.76 -1.56
N CYS A 245 13.57 15.88 -1.41
CA CYS A 245 13.79 14.43 -1.41
C CYS A 245 14.45 13.92 -2.70
N CYS A 246 14.07 14.46 -3.88
CA CYS A 246 14.58 14.00 -5.16
C CYS A 246 16.00 14.50 -5.52
N THR A 247 16.57 15.41 -4.71
CA THR A 247 17.97 15.85 -4.84
C THR A 247 18.74 15.69 -3.53
N SER A 248 18.21 14.93 -2.58
CA SER A 248 18.82 14.75 -1.26
C SER A 248 19.95 13.71 -1.33
N ASP A 249 21.19 14.18 -1.22
CA ASP A 249 22.35 13.32 -1.07
C ASP A 249 22.25 12.46 0.21
N ALA A 250 21.71 13.02 1.30
CA ALA A 250 21.54 12.29 2.56
C ALA A 250 20.58 11.09 2.39
N LEU A 251 19.40 11.30 1.79
CA LEU A 251 18.38 10.26 1.66
C LEU A 251 18.72 9.26 0.55
N LEU A 252 18.98 9.76 -0.68
CA LEU A 252 19.15 8.91 -1.85
C LEU A 252 20.55 8.30 -1.90
N HIS A 253 21.60 9.12 -1.90
CA HIS A 253 22.96 8.60 -2.06
C HIS A 253 23.44 7.89 -0.80
N ASN A 254 23.43 8.56 0.36
CA ASN A 254 24.03 8.02 1.57
C ASN A 254 23.21 6.90 2.19
N ILE A 255 21.90 7.09 2.41
CA ILE A 255 21.07 6.09 3.06
C ILE A 255 20.64 5.00 2.07
N LEU A 256 19.91 5.36 1.00
CA LEU A 256 19.32 4.36 0.11
C LEU A 256 20.37 3.59 -0.68
N LEU A 257 21.30 4.28 -1.35
CA LEU A 257 22.24 3.64 -2.26
C LEU A 257 23.46 3.05 -1.56
N LYS A 258 24.08 3.80 -0.64
CA LYS A 258 25.34 3.41 -0.01
C LYS A 258 25.13 2.55 1.24
N GLU A 259 24.34 3.02 2.22
CA GLU A 259 24.12 2.32 3.47
C GLU A 259 23.29 1.04 3.27
N TRP A 260 22.16 1.14 2.53
CA TRP A 260 21.29 0.00 2.29
C TRP A 260 21.68 -0.84 1.08
N GLY A 261 22.55 -0.33 0.22
CA GLY A 261 23.02 -1.04 -0.96
C GLY A 261 21.94 -1.28 -2.00
N PHE A 262 20.94 -0.40 -2.09
CA PHE A 262 19.83 -0.53 -3.04
C PHE A 262 20.31 -0.64 -4.49
N LYS A 263 19.86 -1.66 -5.20
CA LYS A 263 20.25 -1.96 -6.59
C LYS A 263 19.17 -1.62 -7.62
N GLY A 264 17.95 -1.34 -7.16
CA GLY A 264 16.84 -1.01 -8.02
C GLY A 264 16.88 0.42 -8.57
N GLN A 265 15.82 0.81 -9.26
CA GLN A 265 15.65 2.09 -9.89
C GLN A 265 15.11 3.14 -8.91
N VAL A 266 15.58 4.38 -9.00
CA VAL A 266 14.99 5.54 -8.35
C VAL A 266 14.25 6.38 -9.39
N VAL A 267 12.94 6.60 -9.17
CA VAL A 267 12.09 7.45 -10.01
C VAL A 267 11.62 8.66 -9.19
N THR A 268 11.41 9.79 -9.84
CA THR A 268 10.79 10.95 -9.18
C THR A 268 9.29 10.82 -9.12
N ASP A 269 8.64 11.42 -8.13
CA ASP A 269 7.23 11.73 -8.22
C ASP A 269 6.98 12.75 -9.35
N CYS A 270 5.73 12.84 -9.83
CA CYS A 270 5.41 13.57 -11.06
C CYS A 270 5.51 15.09 -10.89
N GLY A 271 6.43 15.73 -11.63
CA GLY A 271 6.71 17.15 -11.48
C GLY A 271 7.62 17.51 -10.30
N ALA A 272 8.13 16.53 -9.56
CA ALA A 272 8.92 16.80 -8.35
C ALA A 272 10.23 17.59 -8.64
N LEU A 273 10.82 17.50 -9.83
CA LEU A 273 11.98 18.33 -10.18
C LEU A 273 11.59 19.78 -10.48
N ASP A 274 10.40 20.02 -11.04
CA ASP A 274 9.87 21.38 -11.19
C ASP A 274 9.62 22.00 -9.79
N ASP A 275 9.12 21.24 -8.82
CA ASP A 275 8.94 21.69 -7.43
C ASP A 275 10.29 22.01 -6.77
N VAL A 276 11.34 21.21 -7.01
CA VAL A 276 12.69 21.48 -6.50
C VAL A 276 13.20 22.85 -6.98
N LEU A 277 12.94 23.20 -8.22
CA LEU A 277 13.34 24.48 -8.82
C LEU A 277 12.41 25.63 -8.37
N ASP A 278 11.10 25.49 -8.62
CA ASP A 278 10.15 26.60 -8.58
C ASP A 278 9.57 26.85 -7.18
N ARG A 279 9.31 25.78 -6.40
CA ARG A 279 8.67 25.85 -5.07
C ARG A 279 9.69 25.80 -3.96
N HIS A 280 10.62 24.86 -4.00
CA HIS A 280 11.67 24.76 -3.00
C HIS A 280 12.79 25.76 -3.21
N LYS A 281 13.02 26.24 -4.46
CA LYS A 281 14.07 27.17 -4.85
C LYS A 281 15.46 26.72 -4.39
N ALA A 282 15.69 25.39 -4.50
CA ALA A 282 16.92 24.77 -4.04
C ALA A 282 18.10 25.02 -4.99
N TYR A 283 17.83 25.23 -6.27
CA TYR A 283 18.80 25.53 -7.33
C TYR A 283 18.34 26.73 -8.14
N LYS A 284 19.27 27.31 -8.93
CA LYS A 284 18.98 28.53 -9.71
C LYS A 284 18.56 28.21 -11.15
N THR A 285 18.98 27.07 -11.68
CA THR A 285 18.73 26.68 -13.06
C THR A 285 18.24 25.23 -13.15
N LYS A 286 17.64 24.88 -14.29
CA LYS A 286 17.24 23.50 -14.61
C LYS A 286 18.44 22.58 -14.69
N GLU A 287 19.54 23.07 -15.29
CA GLU A 287 20.79 22.32 -15.45
C GLU A 287 21.39 21.94 -14.08
N GLU A 288 21.38 22.85 -13.12
CA GLU A 288 21.80 22.56 -11.74
C GLU A 288 20.89 21.53 -11.08
N THR A 289 19.57 21.65 -11.29
CA THR A 289 18.55 20.74 -10.74
C THR A 289 18.72 19.31 -11.26
N VAL A 290 18.82 19.14 -12.58
CA VAL A 290 18.98 17.80 -13.19
C VAL A 290 20.32 17.17 -12.80
N ALA A 291 21.39 17.98 -12.70
CA ALA A 291 22.70 17.49 -12.25
C ALA A 291 22.65 17.00 -10.80
N ALA A 292 22.01 17.75 -9.92
CA ALA A 292 21.84 17.36 -8.52
C ALA A 292 21.00 16.07 -8.39
N ALA A 293 19.88 15.96 -9.12
CA ALA A 293 19.03 14.78 -9.10
C ALA A 293 19.78 13.51 -9.57
N ILE A 294 20.48 13.57 -10.69
CA ILE A 294 21.24 12.44 -11.23
C ILE A 294 22.37 12.04 -10.27
N LYS A 295 23.11 13.01 -9.72
CA LYS A 295 24.20 12.74 -8.75
C LYS A 295 23.69 12.18 -7.43
N ALA A 296 22.50 12.60 -6.99
CA ALA A 296 21.84 12.02 -5.81
C ALA A 296 21.40 10.56 -6.06
N GLY A 297 21.19 10.15 -7.32
CA GLY A 297 20.87 8.77 -7.67
C GLY A 297 19.55 8.57 -8.42
N VAL A 298 18.88 9.64 -8.86
CA VAL A 298 17.67 9.54 -9.70
C VAL A 298 18.02 8.92 -11.06
N ASN A 299 17.19 7.99 -11.50
CA ASN A 299 17.37 7.22 -12.74
C ASN A 299 16.32 7.56 -13.80
N LEU A 300 15.13 7.96 -13.37
CA LEU A 300 13.97 8.20 -14.21
C LEU A 300 13.16 9.36 -13.64
N GLU A 301 12.67 10.23 -14.51
CA GLU A 301 11.79 11.32 -14.11
C GLU A 301 10.35 11.10 -14.56
N CYS A 302 9.39 11.33 -13.68
CA CYS A 302 8.01 11.61 -14.06
C CYS A 302 7.85 13.10 -14.34
N GLY A 303 8.34 13.52 -15.51
CA GLY A 303 8.39 14.91 -15.98
C GLY A 303 9.14 14.98 -17.29
N GLY A 304 9.69 16.11 -17.62
CA GLY A 304 10.43 16.32 -18.87
C GLY A 304 11.79 16.98 -18.70
N MET A 305 12.15 17.40 -17.49
CA MET A 305 13.34 18.21 -17.25
C MET A 305 14.63 17.42 -17.55
N LEU A 306 14.70 16.13 -17.14
CA LEU A 306 15.88 15.30 -17.46
C LEU A 306 16.08 15.14 -18.98
N GLN A 307 15.02 14.88 -19.73
CA GLN A 307 15.11 14.71 -21.18
C GLN A 307 15.47 16.01 -21.91
N GLN A 308 15.09 17.16 -21.38
CA GLN A 308 15.24 18.47 -22.03
C GLN A 308 16.55 19.18 -21.67
N ASP A 309 17.01 19.07 -20.42
CA ASP A 309 18.04 19.94 -19.88
C ASP A 309 19.36 19.21 -19.51
N VAL A 310 19.36 17.85 -19.49
CA VAL A 310 20.60 17.07 -19.22
C VAL A 310 21.71 17.32 -20.23
N LEU A 311 21.38 17.52 -21.52
CA LEU A 311 22.41 17.84 -22.54
C LEU A 311 23.13 19.14 -22.22
N LYS A 312 22.39 20.20 -21.82
CA LYS A 312 22.98 21.48 -21.42
C LYS A 312 23.81 21.34 -20.13
N ALA A 313 23.37 20.52 -19.19
CA ALA A 313 24.13 20.24 -17.97
C ALA A 313 25.48 19.55 -18.28
N LEU A 314 25.51 18.67 -19.29
CA LEU A 314 26.75 18.07 -19.80
C LEU A 314 27.66 19.12 -20.48
N GLU A 315 27.11 19.99 -21.33
CA GLU A 315 27.84 21.08 -22.00
C GLU A 315 28.44 22.07 -21.00
N GLN A 316 27.78 22.31 -19.89
CA GLN A 316 28.28 23.15 -18.78
C GLN A 316 29.28 22.43 -17.86
N GLY A 317 29.54 21.13 -18.08
CA GLY A 317 30.42 20.34 -17.22
C GLY A 317 29.85 20.01 -15.84
N LEU A 318 28.51 20.19 -15.61
CA LEU A 318 27.84 19.82 -14.40
C LEU A 318 27.64 18.30 -14.28
N LEU A 319 27.59 17.60 -15.42
CA LEU A 319 27.49 16.14 -15.54
C LEU A 319 28.56 15.66 -16.56
N ASN A 320 28.82 14.36 -16.52
CA ASN A 320 29.58 13.65 -17.54
C ASN A 320 28.81 12.45 -18.07
N GLU A 321 29.23 11.82 -19.17
CA GLU A 321 28.51 10.69 -19.76
C GLU A 321 28.42 9.48 -18.81
N GLN A 322 29.40 9.30 -17.93
CA GLN A 322 29.36 8.22 -16.95
C GLN A 322 28.21 8.40 -15.94
N ASP A 323 27.88 9.64 -15.59
CA ASP A 323 26.70 9.92 -14.72
C ASP A 323 25.40 9.47 -15.39
N ILE A 324 25.27 9.70 -16.70
CA ILE A 324 24.12 9.25 -17.50
C ILE A 324 24.12 7.73 -17.64
N ASN A 325 25.27 7.10 -17.87
CA ASN A 325 25.38 5.64 -17.91
C ASN A 325 24.96 5.00 -16.58
N ASN A 326 25.38 5.55 -15.45
CA ASN A 326 25.02 5.08 -14.12
C ASN A 326 23.51 5.23 -13.86
N ALA A 327 22.92 6.36 -14.24
CA ALA A 327 21.49 6.59 -14.12
C ALA A 327 20.70 5.57 -14.95
N LEU A 328 21.01 5.45 -16.25
CA LEU A 328 20.24 4.63 -17.18
C LEU A 328 20.39 3.12 -16.92
N SER A 329 21.55 2.66 -16.41
CA SER A 329 21.82 1.23 -16.19
C SER A 329 20.73 0.53 -15.39
N ARG A 330 20.18 1.16 -14.35
CA ARG A 330 19.16 0.58 -13.48
C ARG A 330 17.81 0.46 -14.19
N SER A 331 17.43 1.44 -14.98
CA SER A 331 16.21 1.39 -15.80
C SER A 331 16.29 0.28 -16.86
N LEU A 332 17.43 0.18 -17.58
CA LEU A 332 17.65 -0.89 -18.55
C LEU A 332 17.66 -2.28 -17.89
N LEU A 333 18.25 -2.41 -16.71
CA LEU A 333 18.24 -3.67 -15.96
C LEU A 333 16.81 -4.10 -15.62
N THR A 334 15.97 -3.15 -15.21
CA THR A 334 14.54 -3.41 -14.94
C THR A 334 13.81 -3.89 -16.19
N GLN A 335 14.02 -3.25 -17.35
CA GLN A 335 13.43 -3.70 -18.63
C GLN A 335 13.87 -5.12 -19.02
N ILE A 336 15.15 -5.44 -18.83
CA ILE A 336 15.67 -6.78 -19.09
C ILE A 336 15.02 -7.80 -18.17
N LYS A 337 14.93 -7.52 -16.86
CA LYS A 337 14.26 -8.42 -15.90
C LYS A 337 12.76 -8.57 -16.17
N LEU A 338 12.11 -7.56 -16.74
CA LEU A 338 10.72 -7.67 -17.21
C LEU A 338 10.57 -8.51 -18.48
N GLY A 339 11.68 -8.85 -19.14
CA GLY A 339 11.74 -9.72 -20.32
C GLY A 339 11.42 -9.01 -21.63
N PHE A 340 11.70 -7.69 -21.76
CA PHE A 340 11.39 -6.92 -22.97
C PHE A 340 12.14 -7.42 -24.23
N TYR A 341 13.31 -8.00 -24.03
CA TYR A 341 14.19 -8.51 -25.07
C TYR A 341 14.23 -10.05 -25.09
N ASP A 342 13.38 -10.72 -24.31
CA ASP A 342 13.30 -12.16 -24.25
C ASP A 342 12.48 -12.73 -25.42
N ASP A 343 12.80 -13.97 -25.81
CA ASP A 343 11.94 -14.78 -26.64
C ASP A 343 10.60 -14.97 -25.94
N LYS A 344 9.52 -14.56 -26.61
CA LYS A 344 8.17 -14.61 -26.05
C LYS A 344 7.72 -16.01 -25.67
N GLU A 345 8.10 -17.03 -26.46
CA GLU A 345 7.73 -18.42 -26.19
C GLU A 345 8.38 -18.99 -24.94
N LYS A 346 9.54 -18.44 -24.56
CA LYS A 346 10.30 -18.86 -23.38
C LYS A 346 10.01 -18.03 -22.13
N ASN A 347 9.27 -16.93 -22.26
CA ASN A 347 8.89 -16.10 -21.11
C ASN A 347 7.59 -16.63 -20.48
N PRO A 348 7.59 -17.14 -19.24
CA PRO A 348 6.44 -17.79 -18.62
C PRO A 348 5.22 -16.88 -18.45
N TYR A 349 5.40 -15.57 -18.50
CA TYR A 349 4.35 -14.58 -18.30
C TYR A 349 3.60 -14.21 -19.60
N TYR A 350 4.10 -14.61 -20.77
CA TYR A 350 3.38 -14.39 -22.05
C TYR A 350 2.14 -15.28 -22.21
N LYS A 351 1.95 -16.29 -21.37
CA LYS A 351 0.76 -17.14 -21.37
C LYS A 351 -0.52 -16.44 -20.94
N TYR A 352 -0.42 -15.34 -20.17
CA TYR A 352 -1.60 -14.64 -19.66
C TYR A 352 -2.31 -13.87 -20.78
N GLY A 353 -3.62 -14.04 -20.88
CA GLY A 353 -4.51 -13.44 -21.86
C GLY A 353 -5.77 -12.87 -21.23
N ALA A 354 -6.80 -12.61 -22.04
CA ALA A 354 -8.05 -11.98 -21.59
C ALA A 354 -8.78 -12.78 -20.50
N ASP A 355 -8.66 -14.10 -20.51
CA ASP A 355 -9.22 -15.03 -19.52
C ASP A 355 -8.58 -14.90 -18.13
N SER A 356 -7.44 -14.23 -18.04
CA SER A 356 -6.77 -13.93 -16.78
C SER A 356 -7.27 -12.65 -16.12
N ILE A 357 -8.04 -11.80 -16.83
CA ILE A 357 -8.58 -10.54 -16.33
C ILE A 357 -9.93 -10.81 -15.67
N ARG A 358 -10.10 -10.38 -14.41
CA ARG A 358 -11.33 -10.54 -13.62
C ARG A 358 -11.92 -11.95 -13.69
N ASN A 359 -11.10 -12.97 -13.64
CA ASN A 359 -11.59 -14.32 -13.58
C ASN A 359 -12.32 -14.60 -12.24
N LYS A 360 -13.10 -15.69 -12.20
CA LYS A 360 -13.89 -16.04 -11.00
C LYS A 360 -13.06 -16.17 -9.73
N ALA A 361 -11.80 -16.60 -9.83
CA ALA A 361 -10.91 -16.75 -8.67
C ALA A 361 -10.47 -15.38 -8.13
N HIS A 362 -10.19 -14.41 -9.00
CA HIS A 362 -9.84 -13.05 -8.60
C HIS A 362 -11.03 -12.33 -7.96
N ILE A 363 -12.24 -12.47 -8.53
CA ILE A 363 -13.49 -11.92 -7.95
C ILE A 363 -13.75 -12.52 -6.55
N ALA A 364 -13.61 -13.84 -6.41
CA ALA A 364 -13.77 -14.52 -5.12
C ALA A 364 -12.69 -14.08 -4.10
N LEU A 365 -11.46 -13.82 -4.57
CA LEU A 365 -10.37 -13.30 -3.73
C LEU A 365 -10.66 -11.87 -3.27
N SER A 366 -11.24 -11.02 -4.12
CA SER A 366 -11.69 -9.67 -3.74
C SER A 366 -12.75 -9.73 -2.64
N ARG A 367 -13.77 -10.60 -2.78
CA ARG A 367 -14.79 -10.84 -1.74
C ARG A 367 -14.15 -11.28 -0.42
N LYS A 368 -13.24 -12.27 -0.46
CA LYS A 368 -12.56 -12.77 0.74
C LYS A 368 -11.71 -11.71 1.43
N ALA A 369 -11.03 -10.87 0.66
CA ALA A 369 -10.27 -9.76 1.20
C ALA A 369 -11.18 -8.71 1.87
N ALA A 370 -12.33 -8.40 1.28
CA ALA A 370 -13.33 -7.51 1.87
C ALA A 370 -13.92 -8.09 3.17
N GLU A 371 -14.28 -9.37 3.20
CA GLU A 371 -14.78 -10.07 4.41
C GLU A 371 -13.78 -9.98 5.57
N GLN A 372 -12.49 -10.17 5.29
CA GLN A 372 -11.44 -10.13 6.31
C GLN A 372 -11.03 -8.72 6.74
N SER A 373 -11.40 -7.69 5.97
CA SER A 373 -11.00 -6.30 6.23
C SER A 373 -12.00 -5.53 7.09
N MET A 374 -13.30 -5.81 6.97
CA MET A 374 -14.34 -5.09 7.70
C MET A 374 -14.23 -5.30 9.21
N VAL A 375 -14.33 -4.21 9.97
CA VAL A 375 -14.13 -4.21 11.43
C VAL A 375 -15.46 -3.99 12.14
N LEU A 376 -15.87 -4.94 12.97
CA LEU A 376 -17.02 -4.77 13.87
C LEU A 376 -16.56 -3.93 15.06
N LEU A 377 -17.15 -2.73 15.23
CA LEU A 377 -16.78 -1.78 16.27
C LEU A 377 -17.76 -1.82 17.46
N LYS A 378 -19.04 -2.10 17.19
CA LYS A 378 -20.11 -2.20 18.20
C LYS A 378 -21.11 -3.28 17.80
N ASN A 379 -21.62 -4.03 18.76
CA ASN A 379 -22.74 -4.96 18.57
C ASN A 379 -23.48 -5.19 19.90
N ASP A 380 -24.68 -4.64 20.02
CA ASP A 380 -25.56 -4.81 21.19
C ASP A 380 -26.42 -6.10 21.07
N GLY A 381 -25.94 -7.10 20.32
CA GLY A 381 -26.60 -8.40 20.16
C GLY A 381 -27.54 -8.48 18.95
N VAL A 382 -27.53 -7.48 18.06
CA VAL A 382 -28.35 -7.54 16.83
C VAL A 382 -27.71 -8.42 15.76
N LEU A 383 -26.38 -8.51 15.73
CA LEU A 383 -25.61 -9.32 14.79
C LEU A 383 -25.09 -10.63 15.42
N PRO A 384 -25.00 -11.75 14.67
CA PRO A 384 -25.44 -11.87 13.28
C PRO A 384 -26.97 -11.92 13.15
N LEU A 385 -27.47 -11.44 11.99
CA LEU A 385 -28.88 -11.47 11.67
C LEU A 385 -29.36 -12.93 11.54
N GLN A 386 -30.45 -13.25 12.23
CA GLN A 386 -31.11 -14.53 12.01
C GLN A 386 -31.93 -14.44 10.71
N LYS A 387 -31.71 -15.40 9.81
CA LYS A 387 -32.47 -15.51 8.59
C LYS A 387 -33.97 -15.66 8.97
N ASP A 388 -34.84 -15.00 8.26
CA ASP A 388 -36.28 -15.00 8.44
C ASP A 388 -36.82 -14.32 9.74
N LYS A 389 -35.96 -13.71 10.57
CA LYS A 389 -36.39 -12.95 11.74
C LYS A 389 -37.09 -11.64 11.40
N TYR A 390 -36.63 -11.00 10.31
CA TYR A 390 -37.09 -9.69 9.87
C TYR A 390 -37.87 -9.85 8.58
N ALA A 391 -39.18 -9.49 8.62
CA ALA A 391 -40.05 -9.54 7.44
C ALA A 391 -39.75 -8.36 6.49
N SER A 392 -39.22 -7.25 7.01
CA SER A 392 -38.90 -6.06 6.23
C SER A 392 -37.59 -5.41 6.68
N ILE A 393 -36.75 -5.03 5.70
CA ILE A 393 -35.45 -4.36 5.89
C ILE A 393 -35.43 -3.09 5.05
N LEU A 394 -35.09 -1.97 5.66
CA LEU A 394 -34.72 -0.74 4.96
C LEU A 394 -33.20 -0.67 4.85
N VAL A 395 -32.67 -0.54 3.64
CA VAL A 395 -31.27 -0.16 3.36
C VAL A 395 -31.27 1.30 2.95
N THR A 396 -30.47 2.12 3.63
CA THR A 396 -30.48 3.58 3.41
C THR A 396 -29.10 4.21 3.67
N GLY A 397 -28.99 5.50 3.45
CA GLY A 397 -27.77 6.29 3.64
C GLY A 397 -27.08 6.61 2.31
N SER A 398 -26.35 7.73 2.31
CA SER A 398 -25.68 8.29 1.11
C SER A 398 -24.75 7.29 0.39
N ASN A 399 -24.23 6.31 1.12
CA ASN A 399 -23.20 5.39 0.61
C ASN A 399 -23.74 3.98 0.32
N ALA A 400 -25.03 3.73 0.56
CA ALA A 400 -25.63 2.40 0.42
C ALA A 400 -25.57 1.85 -1.02
N ALA A 401 -25.80 2.69 -2.03
CA ALA A 401 -25.75 2.34 -3.45
C ALA A 401 -24.66 3.13 -4.22
N SER A 402 -23.67 3.69 -3.49
CA SER A 402 -22.61 4.50 -4.08
C SER A 402 -21.44 3.63 -4.54
N MET A 403 -21.05 3.75 -5.81
CA MET A 403 -19.84 3.13 -6.36
C MET A 403 -18.58 3.79 -5.77
N ASP A 404 -18.58 5.12 -5.61
CA ASP A 404 -17.42 5.84 -5.06
C ASP A 404 -17.10 5.39 -3.63
N ALA A 405 -18.12 5.04 -2.84
CA ALA A 405 -17.95 4.59 -1.47
C ALA A 405 -17.27 3.21 -1.32
N ILE A 406 -17.11 2.47 -2.41
CA ILE A 406 -16.52 1.13 -2.38
C ILE A 406 -15.17 1.03 -3.09
N MET A 407 -14.83 1.99 -3.97
CA MET A 407 -13.65 1.86 -4.84
C MET A 407 -12.33 2.28 -4.19
N GLY A 408 -12.26 3.44 -3.54
CA GLY A 408 -10.96 3.99 -3.09
C GLY A 408 -10.16 4.69 -4.21
N ASN A 409 -8.99 5.25 -3.90
CA ASN A 409 -8.12 5.91 -4.88
C ASN A 409 -7.39 4.88 -5.77
N TYR A 410 -7.01 5.28 -6.99
CA TYR A 410 -6.19 4.48 -7.91
C TYR A 410 -6.81 3.12 -8.25
N HIS A 411 -8.08 3.11 -8.66
CA HIS A 411 -8.82 1.90 -9.03
C HIS A 411 -8.91 1.68 -10.54
N GLY A 412 -9.21 0.44 -10.94
CA GLY A 412 -9.72 0.07 -12.26
C GLY A 412 -11.24 0.19 -12.31
N ILE A 413 -11.82 -0.41 -13.35
CA ILE A 413 -13.27 -0.52 -13.53
C ILE A 413 -13.62 -2.01 -13.50
N ALA A 414 -14.61 -2.39 -12.69
CA ALA A 414 -15.19 -3.73 -12.71
C ALA A 414 -16.62 -3.65 -13.24
N SER A 415 -16.99 -4.56 -14.15
CA SER A 415 -18.31 -4.55 -14.79
C SER A 415 -19.45 -4.96 -13.84
N ASP A 416 -19.14 -5.76 -12.82
CA ASP A 416 -20.14 -6.38 -11.93
C ASP A 416 -19.84 -5.98 -10.46
N MET A 417 -19.70 -4.67 -10.21
CA MET A 417 -19.53 -4.16 -8.83
C MET A 417 -20.83 -4.36 -8.05
N VAL A 418 -20.70 -4.85 -6.82
CA VAL A 418 -21.83 -5.10 -5.92
C VAL A 418 -21.82 -4.08 -4.80
N THR A 419 -22.72 -3.09 -4.87
CA THR A 419 -22.94 -2.10 -3.82
C THR A 419 -23.52 -2.75 -2.55
N PHE A 420 -23.47 -2.05 -1.43
CA PHE A 420 -24.01 -2.56 -0.17
C PHE A 420 -25.50 -2.88 -0.29
N ALA A 421 -26.29 -2.02 -0.95
CA ALA A 421 -27.72 -2.23 -1.15
C ALA A 421 -28.02 -3.49 -1.97
N GLU A 422 -27.26 -3.71 -3.06
CA GLU A 422 -27.40 -4.91 -3.89
C GLU A 422 -27.03 -6.20 -3.14
N GLY A 423 -25.88 -6.20 -2.43
CA GLY A 423 -25.44 -7.37 -1.69
C GLY A 423 -26.40 -7.76 -0.55
N ILE A 424 -26.91 -6.78 0.22
CA ILE A 424 -27.90 -7.01 1.28
C ILE A 424 -29.20 -7.54 0.69
N SER A 425 -29.69 -6.92 -0.40
CA SER A 425 -30.91 -7.36 -1.07
C SER A 425 -30.78 -8.78 -1.65
N GLY A 426 -29.63 -9.09 -2.25
CA GLY A 426 -29.35 -10.42 -2.81
C GLY A 426 -29.22 -11.53 -1.77
N ALA A 427 -28.80 -11.19 -0.54
CA ALA A 427 -28.65 -12.16 0.55
C ALA A 427 -29.91 -12.34 1.40
N ALA A 428 -30.82 -11.39 1.38
CA ALA A 428 -32.09 -11.47 2.08
C ALA A 428 -32.93 -12.65 1.57
N GLY A 429 -33.69 -13.28 2.45
CA GLY A 429 -34.57 -14.37 2.06
C GLY A 429 -35.71 -13.89 1.15
N PRO A 430 -36.26 -14.77 0.28
CA PRO A 430 -37.30 -14.38 -0.68
C PRO A 430 -38.60 -13.91 -0.03
N ALA A 431 -38.79 -14.17 1.26
CA ALA A 431 -39.94 -13.71 2.05
C ALA A 431 -39.66 -12.39 2.79
N THR A 432 -38.44 -11.82 2.67
CA THR A 432 -38.05 -10.55 3.29
C THR A 432 -38.23 -9.41 2.29
N ALA A 433 -39.06 -8.43 2.62
CA ALA A 433 -39.17 -7.21 1.82
C ALA A 433 -37.95 -6.31 2.09
N VAL A 434 -37.16 -6.06 1.06
CA VAL A 434 -36.01 -5.14 1.15
C VAL A 434 -36.33 -3.87 0.35
N GLN A 435 -36.35 -2.74 1.03
CA GLN A 435 -36.52 -1.44 0.42
C GLN A 435 -35.20 -0.67 0.46
N TYR A 436 -34.87 0.01 -0.61
CA TYR A 436 -33.77 0.98 -0.66
C TYR A 436 -34.33 2.40 -0.74
N ASP A 437 -33.74 3.30 0.03
CA ASP A 437 -33.97 4.75 -0.03
C ASP A 437 -32.65 5.45 0.27
N GLN A 438 -32.24 6.43 -0.54
CA GLN A 438 -30.96 7.12 -0.32
C GLN A 438 -30.87 7.79 1.06
N GLY A 439 -31.97 8.29 1.59
CA GLY A 439 -32.08 8.84 2.94
C GLY A 439 -31.45 10.21 3.13
N CYS A 440 -30.17 10.34 2.81
CA CYS A 440 -29.42 11.60 2.96
C CYS A 440 -28.37 11.75 1.85
N ASP A 441 -27.79 12.95 1.74
CA ASP A 441 -26.60 13.24 0.96
C ASP A 441 -25.44 13.73 1.86
N PHE A 442 -24.46 14.42 1.29
CA PHE A 442 -23.31 14.94 2.05
C PHE A 442 -23.50 16.37 2.57
N THR A 443 -24.55 17.07 2.19
CA THR A 443 -24.71 18.53 2.37
C THR A 443 -26.02 18.95 3.01
N ASP A 444 -27.16 18.35 2.63
CA ASP A 444 -28.48 18.76 3.12
C ASP A 444 -28.73 18.22 4.54
N THR A 445 -28.82 19.14 5.50
CA THR A 445 -29.07 18.83 6.91
C THR A 445 -30.54 18.91 7.33
N VAL A 446 -31.47 19.18 6.39
CA VAL A 446 -32.88 19.46 6.66
C VAL A 446 -33.78 18.38 6.07
N HIS A 447 -33.59 18.02 4.81
CA HIS A 447 -34.46 17.10 4.09
C HIS A 447 -33.88 15.70 4.06
N PHE A 448 -34.66 14.73 4.50
CA PHE A 448 -34.23 13.33 4.59
C PHE A 448 -35.30 12.41 4.04
N GLY A 449 -34.88 11.46 3.19
CA GLY A 449 -35.69 10.33 2.74
C GLY A 449 -35.71 9.20 3.77
N GLY A 450 -36.44 8.14 3.49
CA GLY A 450 -36.38 6.88 4.24
C GLY A 450 -36.92 6.92 5.68
N ILE A 451 -37.20 8.07 6.29
CA ILE A 451 -37.63 8.15 7.71
C ILE A 451 -38.96 7.44 7.92
N TRP A 452 -39.97 7.68 7.05
CA TRP A 452 -41.24 6.96 7.12
C TRP A 452 -41.07 5.47 6.86
N ALA A 453 -40.24 5.10 5.90
CA ALA A 453 -39.94 3.70 5.60
C ALA A 453 -39.31 3.00 6.81
N SER A 454 -38.40 3.67 7.53
CA SER A 454 -37.73 3.12 8.72
C SER A 454 -38.70 2.81 9.86
N GLN A 455 -39.76 3.64 10.01
CA GLN A 455 -40.83 3.38 11.02
C GLN A 455 -41.60 2.08 10.72
N ASN A 456 -41.70 1.70 9.45
CA ASN A 456 -42.45 0.52 9.01
C ASN A 456 -41.54 -0.72 8.80
N ALA A 457 -40.24 -0.56 8.58
CA ALA A 457 -39.29 -1.67 8.50
C ALA A 457 -39.04 -2.30 9.88
N ASP A 458 -38.73 -3.59 9.92
CA ASP A 458 -38.35 -4.29 11.17
C ASP A 458 -36.87 -4.05 11.52
N LEU A 459 -36.04 -3.76 10.53
CA LEU A 459 -34.62 -3.49 10.63
C LEU A 459 -34.24 -2.37 9.66
N THR A 460 -33.40 -1.45 10.10
CA THR A 460 -32.77 -0.45 9.25
C THR A 460 -31.26 -0.68 9.17
N ILE A 461 -30.70 -0.69 7.96
CA ILE A 461 -29.25 -0.73 7.72
C ILE A 461 -28.87 0.57 7.03
N ALA A 462 -28.21 1.45 7.76
CA ALA A 462 -27.77 2.77 7.28
C ALA A 462 -26.31 2.73 6.89
N VAL A 463 -25.97 3.01 5.61
CA VAL A 463 -24.60 3.08 5.12
C VAL A 463 -24.24 4.54 4.91
N VAL A 464 -23.34 5.03 5.73
CA VAL A 464 -22.87 6.43 5.75
C VAL A 464 -21.34 6.47 5.80
N GLY A 465 -20.76 7.65 5.77
CA GLY A 465 -19.31 7.75 5.89
C GLY A 465 -18.71 8.68 4.83
N LEU A 466 -17.42 8.51 4.61
CA LEU A 466 -16.64 9.25 3.64
C LEU A 466 -16.57 8.49 2.29
N THR A 467 -16.05 9.17 1.29
CA THR A 467 -15.69 8.62 -0.02
C THR A 467 -14.34 9.22 -0.44
N PRO A 468 -13.64 8.64 -1.43
CA PRO A 468 -12.41 9.23 -1.98
C PRO A 468 -12.59 10.65 -2.52
N LEU A 469 -13.84 11.08 -2.79
CA LEU A 469 -14.14 12.44 -3.19
C LEU A 469 -14.06 13.45 -2.04
N LEU A 470 -14.13 12.98 -0.78
CA LEU A 470 -14.07 13.79 0.45
C LEU A 470 -12.71 13.71 1.15
N GLU A 471 -12.01 12.56 1.04
CA GLU A 471 -10.67 12.36 1.57
C GLU A 471 -9.81 11.63 0.54
N GLY A 472 -8.64 12.15 0.21
CA GLY A 472 -7.80 11.54 -0.82
C GLY A 472 -6.67 12.45 -1.28
N GLU A 473 -6.18 12.20 -2.47
CA GLU A 473 -5.15 13.00 -3.10
C GLU A 473 -5.71 14.36 -3.56
N ALA A 474 -4.90 15.40 -3.45
CA ALA A 474 -5.21 16.72 -4.00
C ALA A 474 -5.56 16.62 -5.49
N GLY A 475 -6.71 17.17 -5.89
CA GLY A 475 -7.23 17.09 -7.25
C GLY A 475 -8.24 15.96 -7.48
N ASP A 476 -8.07 14.80 -6.86
CA ASP A 476 -9.05 13.70 -6.95
C ASP A 476 -10.18 13.88 -5.91
N ALA A 477 -9.86 14.34 -4.70
CA ALA A 477 -10.82 14.59 -3.62
C ALA A 477 -11.52 15.96 -3.80
N PHE A 478 -12.25 16.15 -4.88
CA PHE A 478 -12.80 17.46 -5.28
C PHE A 478 -13.99 17.94 -4.42
N LEU A 479 -14.59 17.10 -3.60
CA LEU A 479 -15.59 17.49 -2.60
C LEU A 479 -14.95 17.84 -1.24
N SER A 480 -13.64 17.65 -1.09
CA SER A 480 -12.93 18.04 0.13
C SER A 480 -12.83 19.55 0.25
N THR A 481 -13.11 20.08 1.44
CA THR A 481 -12.91 21.50 1.76
C THR A 481 -11.45 21.84 2.13
N SER A 482 -10.56 20.84 2.14
CA SER A 482 -9.16 20.93 2.62
C SER A 482 -8.17 20.23 1.69
N THR A 483 -8.45 20.30 0.38
CA THR A 483 -7.55 19.78 -0.68
C THR A 483 -7.24 18.29 -0.48
N GLY A 484 -8.22 17.50 -0.07
CA GLY A 484 -8.09 16.07 0.18
C GLY A 484 -7.90 15.68 1.65
N ASP A 485 -7.31 16.55 2.46
CA ASP A 485 -7.17 16.34 3.91
C ASP A 485 -8.49 16.57 4.66
N LYS A 486 -8.53 16.17 5.94
CA LYS A 486 -9.65 16.37 6.84
C LYS A 486 -9.35 17.42 7.91
N ASN A 487 -10.35 18.23 8.24
CA ASN A 487 -10.30 19.20 9.35
C ASN A 487 -11.00 18.68 10.62
N SER A 488 -11.71 17.56 10.53
CA SER A 488 -12.51 16.98 11.61
C SER A 488 -12.52 15.46 11.47
N LEU A 489 -12.73 14.78 12.59
CA LEU A 489 -13.04 13.34 12.61
C LEU A 489 -14.53 13.08 12.36
N SER A 490 -15.39 14.10 12.43
CA SER A 490 -16.82 13.96 12.27
C SER A 490 -17.20 13.57 10.85
N LEU A 491 -18.25 12.76 10.72
CA LEU A 491 -18.93 12.57 9.45
C LEU A 491 -19.55 13.90 8.97
N PRO A 492 -19.92 14.03 7.68
CA PRO A 492 -20.74 15.14 7.20
C PRO A 492 -21.95 15.38 8.09
N ALA A 493 -22.23 16.64 8.41
CA ALA A 493 -23.29 17.03 9.36
C ALA A 493 -24.67 16.50 8.93
N SER A 494 -24.93 16.41 7.62
CA SER A 494 -26.13 15.81 7.03
C SER A 494 -26.32 14.35 7.48
N GLN A 495 -25.27 13.54 7.42
CA GLN A 495 -25.34 12.13 7.81
C GLN A 495 -25.58 11.94 9.31
N LEU A 496 -24.95 12.75 10.17
CA LEU A 496 -25.21 12.70 11.62
C LEU A 496 -26.62 13.14 11.96
N ALA A 497 -27.12 14.22 11.32
CA ALA A 497 -28.49 14.67 11.48
C ALA A 497 -29.51 13.60 11.01
N PHE A 498 -29.21 12.91 9.92
CA PHE A 498 -29.99 11.78 9.42
C PHE A 498 -30.07 10.63 10.42
N LEU A 499 -28.91 10.14 10.93
CA LEU A 499 -28.88 9.06 11.93
C LEU A 499 -29.66 9.42 13.19
N LYS A 500 -29.55 10.67 13.65
CA LYS A 500 -30.33 11.20 14.78
C LYS A 500 -31.85 11.14 14.52
N LYS A 501 -32.29 11.54 13.32
CA LYS A 501 -33.71 11.47 12.92
C LYS A 501 -34.20 10.03 12.79
N LEU A 502 -33.38 9.13 12.21
CA LEU A 502 -33.72 7.69 12.14
C LEU A 502 -33.97 7.12 13.54
N ARG A 503 -33.05 7.33 14.49
CA ARG A 503 -33.22 6.83 15.85
C ARG A 503 -34.38 7.47 16.59
N ALA A 504 -34.65 8.75 16.37
CA ALA A 504 -35.79 9.45 16.95
C ALA A 504 -37.16 8.96 16.42
N ALA A 505 -37.18 8.39 15.21
CA ALA A 505 -38.39 7.95 14.54
C ALA A 505 -38.93 6.61 15.10
N HIS A 506 -38.07 5.74 15.67
CA HIS A 506 -38.45 4.41 16.18
C HIS A 506 -37.38 3.80 17.10
N ASN A 507 -37.77 2.75 17.84
CA ASN A 507 -36.86 1.98 18.70
C ASN A 507 -36.45 0.62 18.11
N LYS A 508 -36.75 0.35 16.84
CA LYS A 508 -36.35 -0.88 16.16
C LYS A 508 -34.82 -0.87 15.86
N PRO A 509 -34.18 -2.03 15.64
CA PRO A 509 -32.76 -2.11 15.43
C PRO A 509 -32.27 -1.27 14.24
N ILE A 510 -31.14 -0.57 14.44
CA ILE A 510 -30.41 0.15 13.41
C ILE A 510 -28.97 -0.34 13.37
N ILE A 511 -28.53 -0.85 12.24
CA ILE A 511 -27.13 -1.19 11.97
C ILE A 511 -26.55 -0.04 11.14
N VAL A 512 -25.43 0.50 11.59
CA VAL A 512 -24.71 1.53 10.84
C VAL A 512 -23.44 0.93 10.25
N VAL A 513 -23.30 1.04 8.94
CA VAL A 513 -22.09 0.69 8.18
C VAL A 513 -21.40 1.97 7.80
N VAL A 514 -20.13 2.09 8.17
CA VAL A 514 -19.33 3.29 7.95
C VAL A 514 -18.28 3.01 6.88
N THR A 515 -18.26 3.80 5.81
CA THR A 515 -17.17 3.82 4.86
C THR A 515 -16.22 4.96 5.17
N ALA A 516 -14.94 4.70 5.26
CA ALA A 516 -13.89 5.69 5.44
C ALA A 516 -12.52 5.06 5.17
N GLY A 517 -11.55 5.85 4.73
CA GLY A 517 -10.16 5.43 4.61
C GLY A 517 -9.30 5.82 5.83
N SER A 518 -9.92 6.35 6.88
CA SER A 518 -9.25 6.96 8.01
C SER A 518 -10.09 6.86 9.29
N ASP A 519 -9.53 7.33 10.42
CA ASP A 519 -10.23 7.51 11.69
C ASP A 519 -11.43 8.47 11.54
N VAL A 520 -12.59 8.07 12.04
CA VAL A 520 -13.81 8.88 12.14
C VAL A 520 -14.41 8.82 13.54
N ASP A 521 -15.21 9.83 13.89
CA ASP A 521 -15.85 9.92 15.22
C ASP A 521 -17.02 8.93 15.37
N ILE A 522 -16.69 7.72 15.80
CA ILE A 522 -17.67 6.67 16.07
C ILE A 522 -18.50 6.97 17.33
N ASN A 523 -17.97 7.73 18.28
CA ASN A 523 -18.73 8.14 19.47
C ASN A 523 -19.94 9.00 19.11
N ALA A 524 -19.86 9.79 18.04
CA ALA A 524 -20.99 10.56 17.52
C ALA A 524 -22.04 9.70 16.81
N ILE A 525 -21.67 8.48 16.36
CA ILE A 525 -22.55 7.53 15.64
C ILE A 525 -23.19 6.52 16.60
N ALA A 526 -22.40 6.00 17.53
CA ALA A 526 -22.75 4.89 18.40
C ALA A 526 -24.08 5.05 19.18
N PRO A 527 -24.51 6.25 19.61
CA PRO A 527 -25.81 6.42 20.30
C PRO A 527 -27.02 6.12 19.41
N TYR A 528 -26.85 6.14 18.09
CA TYR A 528 -27.93 5.95 17.12
C TYR A 528 -27.96 4.56 16.50
N ALA A 529 -26.99 3.69 16.84
CA ALA A 529 -26.80 2.38 16.25
C ALA A 529 -26.80 1.26 17.29
N ASP A 530 -27.40 0.11 16.98
CA ASP A 530 -27.32 -1.13 17.77
C ASP A 530 -26.10 -1.98 17.36
N ALA A 531 -25.59 -1.77 16.13
CA ALA A 531 -24.29 -2.28 15.70
C ALA A 531 -23.60 -1.27 14.76
N VAL A 532 -22.27 -1.24 14.79
CA VAL A 532 -21.44 -0.41 13.90
C VAL A 532 -20.36 -1.27 13.27
N ILE A 533 -20.31 -1.26 11.93
CA ILE A 533 -19.29 -1.93 11.12
C ILE A 533 -18.53 -0.85 10.32
N LEU A 534 -17.21 -0.82 10.45
CA LEU A 534 -16.34 -0.03 9.56
C LEU A 534 -15.97 -0.89 8.35
N ALA A 535 -16.42 -0.47 7.17
CA ALA A 535 -16.22 -1.22 5.93
C ALA A 535 -14.99 -0.77 5.13
N TRP A 536 -14.35 0.35 5.48
CA TRP A 536 -13.29 0.99 4.69
C TRP A 536 -13.77 1.35 3.27
N TYR A 537 -12.94 1.08 2.24
CA TYR A 537 -13.28 1.04 0.82
C TYR A 537 -13.04 -0.40 0.33
N PRO A 538 -14.06 -1.25 0.35
CA PRO A 538 -13.89 -2.71 0.31
C PRO A 538 -13.82 -3.32 -1.10
N GLY A 539 -13.79 -2.50 -2.16
CA GLY A 539 -13.68 -2.98 -3.53
C GLY A 539 -14.96 -3.53 -4.13
N GLU A 540 -14.82 -4.19 -5.29
CA GLU A 540 -15.96 -4.57 -6.15
C GLU A 540 -16.97 -5.53 -5.54
N GLN A 541 -16.62 -6.25 -4.47
CA GLN A 541 -17.48 -7.24 -3.80
C GLN A 541 -17.99 -6.76 -2.43
N ALA A 542 -18.00 -5.45 -2.21
CA ALA A 542 -18.38 -4.80 -0.95
C ALA A 542 -19.70 -5.31 -0.37
N GLY A 543 -20.75 -5.31 -1.17
CA GLY A 543 -22.09 -5.71 -0.74
C GLY A 543 -22.19 -7.19 -0.40
N ASN A 544 -21.58 -8.05 -1.20
CA ASN A 544 -21.55 -9.50 -0.94
C ASN A 544 -20.77 -9.81 0.36
N ALA A 545 -19.63 -9.16 0.57
CA ALA A 545 -18.81 -9.36 1.76
C ALA A 545 -19.56 -8.86 3.02
N LEU A 546 -20.17 -7.68 2.96
CA LEU A 546 -20.98 -7.17 4.07
C LEU A 546 -22.14 -8.10 4.39
N ALA A 547 -22.85 -8.59 3.38
CA ALA A 547 -23.97 -9.51 3.59
C ALA A 547 -23.52 -10.82 4.25
N ASP A 548 -22.36 -11.37 3.88
CA ASP A 548 -21.81 -12.57 4.53
C ASP A 548 -21.53 -12.33 6.02
N LEU A 549 -21.06 -11.15 6.40
CA LEU A 549 -20.89 -10.76 7.81
C LEU A 549 -22.23 -10.56 8.49
N LEU A 550 -23.15 -9.79 7.91
CA LEU A 550 -24.44 -9.50 8.53
C LEU A 550 -25.22 -10.76 8.86
N TYR A 551 -25.23 -11.75 7.98
CA TYR A 551 -25.95 -13.01 8.18
C TYR A 551 -25.12 -14.13 8.84
N GLY A 552 -23.92 -13.83 9.33
CA GLY A 552 -23.07 -14.76 10.08
C GLY A 552 -22.52 -15.93 9.26
N LYS A 553 -22.49 -15.81 7.94
CA LYS A 553 -21.84 -16.77 7.07
C LYS A 553 -20.30 -16.68 7.23
N GLU A 554 -19.81 -15.48 7.42
CA GLU A 554 -18.45 -15.18 7.85
C GLU A 554 -18.49 -14.43 9.20
N CYS A 555 -17.48 -14.67 10.04
CA CYS A 555 -17.36 -14.02 11.35
C CYS A 555 -16.48 -12.77 11.22
N PRO A 556 -16.89 -11.58 11.69
CA PRO A 556 -16.05 -10.39 11.66
C PRO A 556 -14.68 -10.64 12.29
N SER A 557 -13.62 -10.24 11.60
CA SER A 557 -12.25 -10.55 12.01
C SER A 557 -11.24 -9.49 11.60
N GLY A 558 -11.68 -8.39 10.97
CA GLY A 558 -10.84 -7.22 10.69
C GLY A 558 -10.34 -6.57 11.98
N ARG A 559 -9.18 -5.92 11.90
CA ARG A 559 -8.54 -5.19 13.00
C ARG A 559 -8.13 -3.80 12.53
N LEU A 560 -8.29 -2.79 13.38
CA LEU A 560 -7.91 -1.41 13.04
C LEU A 560 -6.40 -1.28 12.82
N PRO A 561 -5.92 -0.88 11.65
CA PRO A 561 -4.49 -0.63 11.38
C PRO A 561 -4.07 0.79 11.80
N VAL A 562 -4.96 1.56 12.41
CA VAL A 562 -4.75 2.91 12.94
C VAL A 562 -5.48 3.07 14.26
N THR A 563 -4.99 3.97 15.11
CA THR A 563 -5.65 4.41 16.33
C THR A 563 -6.82 5.33 16.00
N PHE A 564 -7.97 5.13 16.64
CA PHE A 564 -9.14 6.02 16.57
C PHE A 564 -9.12 6.97 17.77
N TYR A 565 -8.81 8.24 17.53
CA TYR A 565 -8.64 9.25 18.56
C TYR A 565 -9.98 9.83 19.04
N GLN A 566 -10.01 10.37 20.26
CA GLN A 566 -11.18 11.08 20.77
C GLN A 566 -11.38 12.41 20.06
N SER A 567 -10.29 13.12 19.77
CA SER A 567 -10.31 14.46 19.18
C SER A 567 -8.98 14.76 18.46
N LEU A 568 -9.05 15.55 17.40
CA LEU A 568 -7.86 16.13 16.77
C LEU A 568 -7.10 17.08 17.71
N ASN A 569 -7.77 17.64 18.75
CA ASN A 569 -7.13 18.50 19.74
C ASN A 569 -6.17 17.76 20.66
N ASP A 570 -6.26 16.44 20.73
CA ASP A 570 -5.35 15.59 21.51
C ASP A 570 -4.01 15.35 20.79
N LEU A 571 -3.94 15.71 19.51
CA LEU A 571 -2.78 15.47 18.65
C LEU A 571 -1.90 16.72 18.52
N PRO A 572 -0.59 16.52 18.32
CA PRO A 572 0.30 17.61 17.94
C PRO A 572 -0.13 18.32 16.65
N ALA A 573 0.41 19.53 16.41
CA ALA A 573 0.14 20.27 15.18
C ALA A 573 0.44 19.41 13.93
N TYR A 574 -0.40 19.48 12.91
CA TYR A 574 -0.34 18.61 11.73
C TYR A 574 1.04 18.66 11.02
N ARG A 575 1.65 19.84 10.96
CA ARG A 575 2.99 20.03 10.37
C ARG A 575 4.16 19.56 11.26
N ASN A 576 3.89 19.19 12.51
CA ASN A 576 4.91 18.61 13.37
C ASN A 576 5.07 17.12 13.00
N TYR A 577 6.25 16.74 12.52
CA TYR A 577 6.57 15.37 12.12
C TYR A 577 7.21 14.52 13.23
N ASP A 578 7.43 15.08 14.41
CA ASP A 578 7.84 14.32 15.59
C ASP A 578 6.77 13.30 15.96
N MET A 579 7.16 12.08 16.28
CA MET A 579 6.25 10.99 16.61
C MET A 579 5.69 11.06 18.03
N GLN A 580 6.26 11.89 18.91
CA GLN A 580 5.76 12.04 20.29
C GLN A 580 4.31 12.52 20.28
N GLY A 581 3.45 11.82 21.04
CA GLY A 581 2.01 12.10 21.10
C GLY A 581 1.20 11.62 19.89
N ARG A 582 1.76 10.73 19.05
CA ARG A 582 1.09 10.18 17.86
C ARG A 582 1.11 8.67 17.87
N THR A 583 0.14 8.06 17.23
CA THR A 583 -0.03 6.61 17.06
C THR A 583 -0.04 5.85 18.39
N TYR A 584 -0.50 4.62 18.41
CA TYR A 584 -0.48 3.80 19.64
C TYR A 584 0.93 3.64 20.24
N ARG A 585 1.98 3.94 19.45
CA ARG A 585 3.37 3.81 19.88
C ARG A 585 3.79 4.92 20.86
N TYR A 586 3.25 6.13 20.73
CA TYR A 586 3.67 7.27 21.54
C TYR A 586 2.52 8.09 22.14
N PHE A 587 1.27 7.86 21.70
CA PHE A 587 0.10 8.52 22.27
C PHE A 587 -0.29 7.84 23.59
N GLN A 588 -0.53 8.64 24.62
CA GLN A 588 -0.89 8.17 25.97
C GLN A 588 -2.26 8.69 26.42
N GLY A 589 -2.96 9.40 25.55
CA GLY A 589 -4.30 9.88 25.79
C GLY A 589 -5.38 8.80 25.65
N LYS A 590 -6.61 9.16 25.94
CA LYS A 590 -7.77 8.28 25.74
C LYS A 590 -8.11 8.19 24.25
N VAL A 591 -8.40 6.98 23.77
CA VAL A 591 -8.80 6.72 22.38
C VAL A 591 -10.24 6.23 22.30
N GLN A 592 -10.89 6.36 21.15
CA GLN A 592 -12.18 5.69 20.88
C GLN A 592 -11.96 4.18 20.77
N TYR A 593 -11.00 3.81 19.90
CA TYR A 593 -10.58 2.41 19.73
C TYR A 593 -9.05 2.35 19.55
N PRO A 594 -8.39 1.40 20.21
CA PRO A 594 -6.94 1.23 20.05
C PRO A 594 -6.58 0.56 18.71
N PHE A 595 -5.33 0.76 18.28
CA PHE A 595 -4.73 -0.01 17.20
C PHE A 595 -4.91 -1.52 17.43
N GLY A 596 -5.23 -2.27 16.38
CA GLY A 596 -5.46 -3.72 16.44
C GLY A 596 -6.84 -4.14 16.96
N PHE A 597 -7.74 -3.20 17.29
CA PHE A 597 -9.08 -3.50 17.79
C PHE A 597 -10.01 -4.04 16.70
N GLY A 598 -10.91 -4.94 17.09
CA GLY A 598 -12.01 -5.44 16.29
C GLY A 598 -12.77 -6.53 17.05
N LEU A 599 -14.11 -6.45 17.05
CA LEU A 599 -15.00 -7.45 17.66
C LEU A 599 -15.23 -8.63 16.72
N SER A 600 -15.75 -9.72 17.29
CA SER A 600 -16.13 -10.95 16.59
C SER A 600 -17.46 -11.46 17.12
N TYR A 601 -18.12 -12.38 16.40
CA TYR A 601 -19.31 -13.10 16.92
C TYR A 601 -18.94 -14.24 17.86
N THR A 602 -17.63 -14.54 17.96
CA THR A 602 -17.13 -15.59 18.85
C THR A 602 -16.08 -15.04 19.80
N SER A 603 -15.68 -15.84 20.79
CA SER A 603 -14.72 -15.47 21.83
C SER A 603 -13.53 -16.41 21.81
N PHE A 604 -12.36 -15.87 22.16
CA PHE A 604 -11.12 -16.64 22.19
C PHE A 604 -10.44 -16.51 23.55
N THR A 605 -9.86 -17.63 24.02
CA THR A 605 -8.99 -17.67 25.19
C THR A 605 -7.57 -18.10 24.80
N TYR A 606 -6.59 -17.61 25.54
CA TYR A 606 -5.19 -17.80 25.23
C TYR A 606 -4.47 -18.46 26.41
N LYS A 607 -3.57 -19.39 26.11
CA LYS A 607 -2.76 -20.06 27.11
C LYS A 607 -1.35 -20.28 26.59
N TRP A 608 -0.34 -20.05 27.42
CA TRP A 608 1.03 -20.42 27.08
C TRP A 608 1.18 -21.93 26.92
N LEU A 609 1.64 -22.39 25.77
CA LEU A 609 2.19 -23.74 25.55
C LEU A 609 3.69 -23.72 25.81
N LYS A 610 4.37 -22.65 25.39
CA LYS A 610 5.78 -22.41 25.65
C LYS A 610 5.98 -20.90 25.88
N GLN A 611 6.37 -20.54 27.09
CA GLN A 611 6.74 -19.17 27.41
C GLN A 611 8.09 -18.80 26.77
N PRO A 612 8.33 -17.50 26.50
CA PRO A 612 9.66 -16.98 26.22
C PRO A 612 10.64 -17.32 27.35
N ALA A 613 11.94 -17.47 27.02
CA ALA A 613 13.00 -17.58 28.01
C ALA A 613 13.11 -16.27 28.83
N ASP A 614 13.83 -16.32 29.96
CA ASP A 614 13.98 -15.16 30.84
C ASP A 614 15.04 -14.16 30.34
N LYS A 615 16.04 -14.64 29.58
CA LYS A 615 17.21 -13.85 29.15
C LYS A 615 17.50 -14.03 27.66
N TYR A 616 17.95 -12.94 27.02
CA TYR A 616 18.28 -12.90 25.59
C TYR A 616 19.48 -11.99 25.31
N MET A 617 20.22 -12.32 24.24
CA MET A 617 21.28 -11.51 23.62
C MET A 617 20.88 -11.07 22.21
N LEU A 618 21.65 -10.16 21.61
CA LEU A 618 21.36 -9.57 20.29
C LEU A 618 21.08 -10.59 19.17
N GLN A 619 21.82 -11.71 19.15
CA GLN A 619 21.70 -12.75 18.13
C GLN A 619 20.52 -13.71 18.36
N ASP A 620 19.85 -13.60 19.50
CA ASP A 620 18.77 -14.50 19.86
C ASP A 620 17.45 -14.13 19.17
N THR A 621 16.51 -15.07 19.25
CA THR A 621 15.13 -14.88 18.83
C THR A 621 14.20 -15.27 19.97
N ILE A 622 13.31 -14.37 20.36
CA ILE A 622 12.21 -14.69 21.26
C ILE A 622 11.30 -15.66 20.53
N ARG A 623 11.11 -16.83 21.11
CA ARG A 623 10.20 -17.87 20.59
C ARG A 623 9.19 -18.22 21.66
N CYS A 624 7.93 -18.08 21.33
CA CYS A 624 6.82 -18.50 22.18
C CYS A 624 5.79 -19.30 21.39
N ALA A 625 5.07 -20.15 22.10
CA ALA A 625 3.93 -20.87 21.54
C ALA A 625 2.72 -20.68 22.44
N ILE A 626 1.58 -20.41 21.79
CA ILE A 626 0.31 -20.07 22.43
C ILE A 626 -0.75 -21.05 21.94
N ASP A 627 -1.55 -21.60 22.82
CA ASP A 627 -2.79 -22.26 22.47
C ASP A 627 -3.93 -21.25 22.50
N VAL A 628 -4.62 -21.11 21.36
CA VAL A 628 -5.77 -20.21 21.22
C VAL A 628 -7.00 -21.09 21.02
N THR A 629 -7.94 -20.98 21.95
CA THR A 629 -9.17 -21.77 21.95
C THR A 629 -10.36 -20.89 21.62
N ASN A 630 -11.15 -21.29 20.64
CA ASN A 630 -12.44 -20.67 20.35
C ASN A 630 -13.49 -21.19 21.37
N THR A 631 -13.91 -20.33 22.28
CA THR A 631 -14.88 -20.65 23.36
C THR A 631 -16.28 -20.16 23.08
N GLY A 632 -16.51 -19.49 21.97
CA GLY A 632 -17.82 -18.97 21.59
C GLY A 632 -18.59 -19.91 20.66
N ASP A 633 -19.68 -19.40 20.08
CA ASP A 633 -20.68 -20.19 19.35
C ASP A 633 -20.44 -20.27 17.84
N TYR A 634 -19.53 -19.48 17.29
CA TYR A 634 -19.24 -19.43 15.85
C TYR A 634 -17.81 -19.85 15.58
N SER A 635 -17.57 -20.49 14.42
CA SER A 635 -16.21 -20.60 13.88
C SER A 635 -15.76 -19.22 13.42
N GLY A 636 -14.49 -18.86 13.65
CA GLY A 636 -14.01 -17.53 13.28
C GLY A 636 -12.49 -17.43 13.24
N ASP A 637 -12.03 -16.33 12.67
CA ASP A 637 -10.61 -15.99 12.63
C ASP A 637 -10.24 -15.15 13.85
N GLU A 638 -9.06 -15.43 14.40
CA GLU A 638 -8.41 -14.60 15.42
C GLU A 638 -7.10 -14.05 14.93
N VAL A 639 -6.77 -12.82 15.30
CA VAL A 639 -5.47 -12.19 15.04
C VAL A 639 -4.71 -12.08 16.37
N VAL A 640 -3.80 -13.01 16.57
CA VAL A 640 -2.89 -12.98 17.72
C VAL A 640 -1.81 -11.92 17.47
N GLN A 641 -1.70 -10.94 18.37
CA GLN A 641 -0.79 -9.80 18.25
C GLN A 641 0.23 -9.84 19.39
N ALA A 642 1.51 -9.59 19.09
CA ALA A 642 2.57 -9.53 20.08
C ALA A 642 3.21 -8.14 20.10
N TYR A 643 3.08 -7.46 21.23
CA TYR A 643 3.64 -6.15 21.46
C TYR A 643 4.81 -6.23 22.44
N ILE A 644 5.82 -5.40 22.19
CA ILE A 644 6.96 -5.26 23.08
C ILE A 644 6.89 -3.89 23.77
N THR A 645 6.94 -3.90 25.10
CA THR A 645 7.19 -2.70 25.93
C THR A 645 8.67 -2.65 26.26
N TYR A 646 9.28 -1.49 26.06
CA TYR A 646 10.71 -1.25 26.21
C TYR A 646 11.07 -0.83 27.65
N PRO A 647 12.36 -0.89 28.05
CA PRO A 647 12.84 -0.27 29.28
C PRO A 647 12.49 1.23 29.30
N SER A 648 12.26 1.78 30.49
CA SER A 648 11.96 3.23 30.68
C SER A 648 13.18 4.08 30.38
N ILE A 649 13.35 4.45 29.12
CA ILE A 649 14.40 5.32 28.60
C ILE A 649 13.71 6.43 27.80
N GLU A 650 14.30 7.63 27.81
CA GLU A 650 13.76 8.79 27.09
C GLU A 650 13.51 8.48 25.62
N ARG A 651 12.37 8.97 25.09
CA ARG A 651 11.91 8.79 23.70
C ARG A 651 11.73 7.33 23.24
N MET A 652 11.62 6.37 24.15
CA MET A 652 11.19 5.02 23.77
C MET A 652 9.69 5.00 23.47
N PRO A 653 9.25 4.18 22.50
CA PRO A 653 7.82 3.95 22.31
C PRO A 653 7.22 3.29 23.56
N VAL A 654 5.96 3.59 23.85
CA VAL A 654 5.21 2.95 24.94
C VAL A 654 5.14 1.44 24.69
N LYS A 655 4.87 1.06 23.45
CA LYS A 655 4.86 -0.32 22.96
C LYS A 655 4.96 -0.36 21.44
N GLU A 656 5.37 -1.49 20.88
CA GLU A 656 5.42 -1.71 19.44
C GLU A 656 4.96 -3.13 19.08
N LEU A 657 4.16 -3.26 18.02
CA LEU A 657 3.86 -4.55 17.39
C LEU A 657 5.15 -5.12 16.80
N LYS A 658 5.47 -6.39 17.12
CA LYS A 658 6.67 -7.08 16.62
C LYS A 658 6.39 -8.46 16.03
N ALA A 659 5.18 -8.97 16.23
CA ALA A 659 4.67 -10.15 15.53
C ALA A 659 3.15 -10.17 15.55
N PHE A 660 2.56 -10.77 14.53
CA PHE A 660 1.13 -11.12 14.51
C PHE A 660 0.91 -12.39 13.69
N LYS A 661 -0.20 -13.06 13.94
CA LYS A 661 -0.62 -14.22 13.15
C LYS A 661 -2.13 -14.31 13.14
N ARG A 662 -2.72 -14.32 11.94
CA ARG A 662 -4.13 -14.67 11.74
C ARG A 662 -4.29 -16.18 11.68
N ILE A 663 -5.30 -16.69 12.35
CA ILE A 663 -5.63 -18.12 12.40
C ILE A 663 -7.15 -18.32 12.37
N SER A 664 -7.60 -19.33 11.64
CA SER A 664 -9.01 -19.76 11.65
C SER A 664 -9.20 -20.88 12.67
N ILE A 665 -10.19 -20.76 13.55
CA ILE A 665 -10.48 -21.73 14.61
C ILE A 665 -11.97 -22.09 14.61
N ALA A 666 -12.27 -23.36 14.38
CA ALA A 666 -13.64 -23.86 14.44
C ALA A 666 -14.18 -23.75 15.89
N LYS A 667 -15.52 -23.61 16.02
CA LYS A 667 -16.21 -23.60 17.32
C LYS A 667 -15.73 -24.73 18.23
N GLY A 668 -15.34 -24.42 19.47
CA GLY A 668 -14.90 -25.38 20.49
C GLY A 668 -13.54 -26.04 20.19
N LYS A 669 -12.77 -25.56 19.22
CA LYS A 669 -11.44 -26.09 18.89
C LYS A 669 -10.35 -25.14 19.35
N SER A 670 -9.14 -25.68 19.47
CA SER A 670 -7.92 -24.93 19.75
C SER A 670 -6.95 -24.99 18.58
N LYS A 671 -6.08 -23.98 18.46
CA LYS A 671 -5.00 -23.94 17.48
C LYS A 671 -3.74 -23.40 18.14
N ARG A 672 -2.60 -24.08 17.88
CA ARG A 672 -1.28 -23.62 18.29
C ARG A 672 -0.80 -22.50 17.36
N VAL A 673 -0.32 -21.42 17.96
CA VAL A 673 0.32 -20.28 17.31
C VAL A 673 1.76 -20.18 17.79
N GLU A 674 2.71 -20.10 16.87
CA GLU A 674 4.10 -19.82 17.15
C GLU A 674 4.43 -18.40 16.69
N LEU A 675 5.05 -17.62 17.56
CA LEU A 675 5.56 -16.29 17.27
C LEU A 675 7.06 -16.23 17.51
N ASN A 676 7.77 -15.60 16.57
CA ASN A 676 9.21 -15.44 16.57
C ASN A 676 9.53 -13.95 16.42
N ILE A 677 10.30 -13.38 17.37
CA ILE A 677 10.72 -11.99 17.35
C ILE A 677 12.24 -11.97 17.51
N PRO A 678 13.01 -11.69 16.45
CA PRO A 678 14.46 -11.51 16.57
C PRO A 678 14.78 -10.36 17.53
N ILE A 679 15.74 -10.54 18.43
CA ILE A 679 16.15 -9.48 19.35
C ILE A 679 16.72 -8.27 18.59
N SER A 680 17.32 -8.49 17.42
CA SER A 680 17.78 -7.42 16.54
C SER A 680 16.67 -6.44 16.12
N GLU A 681 15.40 -6.89 16.08
CA GLU A 681 14.23 -6.03 15.78
C GLU A 681 13.86 -5.11 16.97
N LEU A 682 14.46 -5.30 18.13
CA LEU A 682 14.26 -4.46 19.32
C LEU A 682 15.31 -3.35 19.44
N GLN A 683 16.28 -3.28 18.53
CA GLN A 683 17.23 -2.20 18.49
C GLN A 683 16.52 -0.86 18.21
N LYS A 684 17.06 0.20 18.81
CA LYS A 684 16.60 1.58 18.66
C LYS A 684 17.74 2.47 18.21
N TRP A 685 17.42 3.50 17.44
CA TRP A 685 18.42 4.46 17.00
C TRP A 685 18.94 5.28 18.19
N ASP A 686 20.25 5.24 18.38
CA ASP A 686 20.96 6.04 19.36
C ASP A 686 21.55 7.26 18.63
N GLU A 687 21.05 8.46 18.95
CA GLU A 687 21.43 9.69 18.25
C GLU A 687 22.89 10.11 18.55
N ALA A 688 23.44 9.71 19.69
CA ALA A 688 24.84 10.00 20.03
C ALA A 688 25.83 9.07 19.30
N LEU A 689 25.40 7.84 19.00
CA LEU A 689 26.21 6.84 18.28
C LEU A 689 25.97 6.88 16.78
N HIS A 690 24.93 7.55 16.31
CA HIS A 690 24.44 7.48 14.93
C HIS A 690 24.29 6.03 14.41
N ALA A 691 23.75 5.14 15.26
CA ALA A 691 23.62 3.71 14.98
C ALA A 691 22.45 3.08 15.73
N PHE A 692 21.95 1.96 15.21
CA PHE A 692 21.02 1.11 15.95
C PHE A 692 21.74 0.42 17.11
N LYS A 693 21.14 0.48 18.29
CA LYS A 693 21.65 -0.03 19.55
C LYS A 693 20.62 -0.88 20.25
N LEU A 694 21.01 -2.01 20.78
CA LEU A 694 20.20 -2.79 21.70
C LEU A 694 20.40 -2.24 23.13
N TYR A 695 19.34 -1.74 23.73
CA TYR A 695 19.38 -1.25 25.11
C TYR A 695 19.18 -2.41 26.06
N LYS A 696 20.09 -2.56 27.01
CA LYS A 696 20.00 -3.58 28.07
C LYS A 696 18.89 -3.24 29.06
N GLY A 697 18.23 -4.26 29.59
CA GLY A 697 17.21 -4.07 30.62
C GLY A 697 16.03 -5.02 30.47
N ASN A 698 14.95 -4.70 31.18
CA ASN A 698 13.74 -5.48 31.18
C ASN A 698 12.79 -5.04 30.09
N TYR A 699 12.34 -5.99 29.28
CA TYR A 699 11.34 -5.85 28.23
C TYR A 699 10.09 -6.65 28.62
N THR A 700 8.92 -6.16 28.25
CA THR A 700 7.68 -6.91 28.46
C THR A 700 7.09 -7.34 27.12
N ILE A 701 6.84 -8.64 27.01
CA ILE A 701 6.15 -9.24 25.88
C ILE A 701 4.67 -9.33 26.23
N ASN A 702 3.83 -8.67 25.45
CA ASN A 702 2.37 -8.66 25.63
C ASN A 702 1.75 -9.39 24.44
N ILE A 703 1.18 -10.58 24.66
CA ILE A 703 0.30 -11.22 23.70
C ILE A 703 -1.10 -10.66 23.94
N SER A 704 -1.66 -10.05 22.91
CA SER A 704 -2.80 -9.15 23.06
C SER A 704 -3.85 -9.39 21.98
N LYS A 705 -5.08 -8.95 22.22
CA LYS A 705 -6.14 -8.85 21.23
C LYS A 705 -6.04 -7.55 20.40
N ASN A 706 -5.52 -6.51 21.04
CA ASN A 706 -5.24 -5.19 20.46
C ASN A 706 -4.15 -4.51 21.29
N ALA A 707 -3.75 -3.29 20.93
CA ALA A 707 -2.67 -2.59 21.61
C ALA A 707 -2.90 -2.35 23.11
N ASP A 708 -4.15 -2.29 23.58
CA ASP A 708 -4.48 -1.94 24.97
C ASP A 708 -5.01 -3.12 25.81
N GLU A 709 -5.22 -4.29 25.19
CA GLU A 709 -5.82 -5.46 25.87
C GLU A 709 -4.85 -6.66 25.86
N PRO A 710 -3.80 -6.65 26.74
CA PRO A 710 -2.90 -7.78 26.88
C PRO A 710 -3.62 -8.95 27.58
N VAL A 711 -3.42 -10.15 27.03
CA VAL A 711 -4.01 -11.40 27.56
C VAL A 711 -2.96 -12.27 28.25
N LEU A 712 -1.75 -12.35 27.68
CA LEU A 712 -0.62 -13.04 28.26
C LEU A 712 0.58 -12.10 28.33
N VAL A 713 1.23 -12.04 29.47
CA VAL A 713 2.34 -11.09 29.73
C VAL A 713 3.56 -11.86 30.24
N LYS A 714 4.75 -11.54 29.73
CA LYS A 714 6.01 -12.07 30.21
C LYS A 714 7.10 -11.02 30.16
N THR A 715 7.73 -10.75 31.29
CA THR A 715 8.94 -9.93 31.36
C THR A 715 10.17 -10.78 31.06
N ILE A 716 11.07 -10.24 30.27
CA ILE A 716 12.35 -10.82 29.89
C ILE A 716 13.47 -9.81 30.12
N THR A 717 14.69 -10.29 30.28
CA THR A 717 15.88 -9.43 30.38
C THR A 717 16.72 -9.55 29.09
N VAL A 718 17.09 -8.41 28.52
CA VAL A 718 18.04 -8.32 27.41
C VAL A 718 19.38 -7.86 27.97
N GLU A 719 20.46 -8.65 27.71
CA GLU A 719 21.82 -8.46 28.26
C GLU A 719 22.82 -7.92 27.24
#